data_dd21e519d81978b82b28ce11b43ce81e
#
_entry.id   dd21e519d81978b82b28ce11b43ce81e
#
_cell.length_a   1.000
_cell.length_b   1.000
_cell.length_c   1.000
_cell.angle_alpha   90.00
_cell.angle_beta   90.00
_cell.angle_gamma   90.00
#
_symmetry.space_group_name_H-M   'P 1'
#
loop_
_entity.id
_entity.type
_entity.pdbx_description
1 polymer ?
#
loop_
_entity_poly.entity_id
_entity_poly.type
_entity_poly.pdbx_seq_one_letter_code
_entity_poly.pdbx_strand_id
1 'polypeptide(L)'
;MADKKLLVLGYVLLGLILALWPVFVVAPRGPGRPTKTGIAIQGPALGLAALVLAAAAPLIANCVAVVIAVSTMLASRNPRRESSTLALAMAVGILAVGVVPWWIRYDRALAIEAGEFVGVLALGAASYVLLGLSRPLGKVGSGLVTAAFLVLAIMLSFSTGILQQPNAIRDAWHHWGAYIGPTETIMAGATIFRDVPVQYGPGPTWMLAAVCDANCWSGMYWLAAIGAFAQAVCVFALAWAVGPRTLGGRIFTAAACTATCFFWNAFPPELSTPVATPSTNGLRFLPATLLAVYLVHAGRHGFTRRVQAGAFALWALAFLWAPESAFYASFVWWPFYVFLHRKDVSPLLRIRQVLLQGSTLVAAALALLLLVTSGFALWHGVAPRLFDVVAYALYPPGILPVNWGGTIGYFLTCIGIGTWSLVQQWRAGGDTPAFRRGLVVHLLCYASASYFLGRSHDNNLLNVLPLALPVLMHALATVQGAAWRVAALAAAALIAWLPAFNWTSWRTSLQEGSLLTSNPAGVRQRMAFREAAPPLAILGKYSPEPVTVIDPYFNIVPAGPDRVWNAMHSPANFSYVPSEYRQRYLQDVARVLGRSGWLLVDKKMDERWIADFQSAYATTEIMEFEHYRAFHLVPRN
;
A
#
# COMPACT_ATOMS: atom_id res chain seq x y z
N MET A 1 -20.86 9.89 -5.03
CA MET A 1 -20.45 9.22 -6.29
C MET A 1 -19.76 10.15 -7.28
N ALA A 2 -20.23 11.38 -7.50
CA ALA A 2 -19.58 12.35 -8.41
C ALA A 2 -18.12 12.62 -8.01
N ASP A 3 -17.82 12.89 -6.74
CA ASP A 3 -16.48 13.18 -6.23
C ASP A 3 -15.48 12.04 -6.48
N LYS A 4 -15.94 10.79 -6.40
CA LYS A 4 -15.06 9.64 -6.65
C LYS A 4 -14.70 9.50 -8.12
N LYS A 5 -15.64 9.78 -9.04
CA LYS A 5 -15.36 9.78 -10.48
C LYS A 5 -14.35 10.89 -10.83
N LEU A 6 -14.49 12.07 -10.22
CA LEU A 6 -13.55 13.18 -10.39
C LEU A 6 -12.17 12.83 -9.83
N LEU A 7 -12.10 12.19 -8.66
CA LEU A 7 -10.84 11.74 -8.07
C LEU A 7 -10.13 10.74 -8.99
N VAL A 8 -10.85 9.73 -9.50
CA VAL A 8 -10.28 8.73 -10.42
C VAL A 8 -9.81 9.38 -11.71
N LEU A 9 -10.61 10.26 -12.30
CA LEU A 9 -10.24 10.98 -13.51
C LEU A 9 -9.01 11.86 -13.27
N GLY A 10 -9.01 12.62 -12.17
CA GLY A 10 -7.87 13.46 -11.78
C GLY A 10 -6.60 12.63 -11.54
N TYR A 11 -6.73 11.48 -10.90
CA TYR A 11 -5.62 10.55 -10.71
C TYR A 11 -5.07 10.04 -12.04
N VAL A 12 -5.92 9.60 -12.95
CA VAL A 12 -5.48 9.09 -14.28
C VAL A 12 -4.80 10.19 -15.07
N LEU A 13 -5.39 11.39 -15.15
CA LEU A 13 -4.81 12.52 -15.89
C LEU A 13 -3.47 12.97 -15.30
N LEU A 14 -3.40 13.13 -13.98
CA LEU A 14 -2.14 13.49 -13.30
C LEU A 14 -1.10 12.39 -13.49
N GLY A 15 -1.50 11.12 -13.40
CA GLY A 15 -0.63 9.98 -13.64
C GLY A 15 -0.03 9.95 -15.05
N LEU A 16 -0.84 10.21 -16.06
CA LEU A 16 -0.37 10.33 -17.45
C LEU A 16 0.61 11.51 -17.61
N ILE A 17 0.31 12.64 -17.01
CA ILE A 17 1.21 13.79 -17.02
C ILE A 17 2.54 13.43 -16.36
N LEU A 18 2.52 12.90 -15.14
CA LEU A 18 3.73 12.51 -14.38
C LEU A 18 4.57 11.45 -15.11
N ALA A 19 3.90 10.50 -15.74
CA ALA A 19 4.55 9.41 -16.47
C ALA A 19 5.22 9.89 -17.78
N LEU A 20 4.59 10.81 -18.49
CA LEU A 20 4.97 11.14 -19.87
C LEU A 20 5.68 12.49 -20.02
N TRP A 21 5.54 13.43 -19.06
CA TRP A 21 6.15 14.76 -19.20
C TRP A 21 7.67 14.70 -19.47
N PRO A 22 8.49 13.80 -18.86
CA PRO A 22 9.92 13.79 -19.13
C PRO A 22 10.25 13.33 -20.55
N VAL A 23 9.31 12.65 -21.20
CA VAL A 23 9.45 12.20 -22.59
C VAL A 23 9.20 13.36 -23.55
N PHE A 24 8.23 14.22 -23.26
CA PHE A 24 7.80 15.29 -24.18
C PHE A 24 8.49 16.62 -23.94
N VAL A 25 8.90 16.92 -22.70
CA VAL A 25 9.58 18.16 -22.38
C VAL A 25 11.07 18.07 -22.75
N VAL A 26 11.51 18.91 -23.66
CA VAL A 26 12.93 18.99 -24.05
C VAL A 26 13.73 19.64 -22.92
N ALA A 27 14.82 19.01 -22.49
CA ALA A 27 15.74 19.65 -21.57
C ALA A 27 16.36 20.90 -22.21
N PRO A 28 16.51 22.02 -21.48
CA PRO A 28 17.21 23.19 -21.98
C PRO A 28 18.64 22.83 -22.37
N ARG A 29 19.05 23.15 -23.57
CA ARG A 29 20.43 22.96 -24.03
C ARG A 29 21.30 24.07 -23.44
N GLY A 30 22.11 23.75 -22.42
CA GLY A 30 23.11 24.65 -21.82
C GLY A 30 22.58 25.58 -20.71
N PRO A 31 23.48 26.30 -20.01
CA PRO A 31 23.12 27.26 -18.95
C PRO A 31 22.54 28.56 -19.53
N GLY A 32 21.65 28.49 -20.50
CA GLY A 32 21.00 29.59 -21.18
C GLY A 32 19.57 29.78 -20.69
N ARG A 33 19.17 31.03 -20.61
CA ARG A 33 17.92 31.63 -20.13
C ARG A 33 16.70 30.69 -20.14
N PRO A 34 15.89 30.68 -19.06
CA PRO A 34 14.66 29.90 -19.01
C PRO A 34 13.74 30.28 -20.17
N THR A 35 13.44 29.31 -21.03
CA THR A 35 12.49 29.52 -22.13
C THR A 35 11.09 29.69 -21.55
N LYS A 36 10.33 30.66 -22.07
CA LYS A 36 8.95 31.02 -21.66
C LYS A 36 7.99 29.81 -21.67
N THR A 37 8.31 28.76 -22.42
CA THR A 37 7.53 27.50 -22.51
C THR A 37 7.54 26.64 -21.25
N GLY A 38 8.55 26.76 -20.37
CA GLY A 38 8.58 26.03 -19.09
C GLY A 38 7.57 26.52 -18.05
N ILE A 39 7.12 27.76 -18.18
CA ILE A 39 6.15 28.42 -17.28
C ILE A 39 4.71 27.94 -17.61
N ALA A 40 4.45 27.63 -18.88
CA ALA A 40 3.11 27.27 -19.36
C ALA A 40 2.56 25.94 -18.80
N ILE A 41 3.43 25.02 -18.36
CA ILE A 41 2.98 23.71 -17.85
C ILE A 41 2.77 23.71 -16.32
N GLN A 42 3.41 24.65 -15.61
CA GLN A 42 3.26 24.75 -14.14
C GLN A 42 1.93 25.36 -13.71
N GLY A 43 1.42 26.31 -14.46
CA GLY A 43 0.13 26.93 -14.19
C GLY A 43 -1.04 25.94 -14.21
N PRO A 44 -1.19 25.10 -15.25
CA PRO A 44 -2.28 24.13 -15.33
C PRO A 44 -2.21 23.02 -14.29
N ALA A 45 -1.01 22.51 -13.94
CA ALA A 45 -0.88 21.44 -12.96
C ALA A 45 -1.16 21.92 -11.52
N LEU A 46 -0.67 23.12 -11.18
CA LEU A 46 -0.97 23.78 -9.90
C LEU A 46 -2.43 24.29 -9.87
N GLY A 47 -2.94 24.77 -10.99
CA GLY A 47 -4.33 25.17 -11.14
C GLY A 47 -5.31 24.00 -11.02
N LEU A 48 -4.97 22.83 -11.56
CA LEU A 48 -5.78 21.62 -11.43
C LEU A 48 -5.77 21.09 -9.99
N ALA A 49 -4.61 21.08 -9.32
CA ALA A 49 -4.50 20.74 -7.92
C ALA A 49 -5.29 21.71 -7.03
N ALA A 50 -5.23 23.01 -7.32
CA ALA A 50 -6.00 24.04 -6.62
C ALA A 50 -7.51 23.94 -6.88
N LEU A 51 -7.93 23.61 -8.12
CA LEU A 51 -9.35 23.39 -8.47
C LEU A 51 -9.92 22.13 -7.79
N VAL A 52 -9.14 21.06 -7.72
CA VAL A 52 -9.53 19.83 -7.02
C VAL A 52 -9.66 20.09 -5.52
N LEU A 53 -8.75 20.86 -4.94
CA LEU A 53 -8.81 21.31 -3.54
C LEU A 53 -9.99 22.26 -3.29
N ALA A 54 -10.22 23.23 -4.17
CA ALA A 54 -11.29 24.23 -4.04
C ALA A 54 -12.70 23.65 -4.15
N ALA A 55 -12.89 22.60 -4.94
CA ALA A 55 -14.19 21.96 -5.10
C ALA A 55 -14.62 21.14 -3.86
N ALA A 56 -13.72 20.86 -2.94
CA ALA A 56 -13.89 19.80 -1.95
C ALA A 56 -14.06 20.23 -0.49
N ALA A 57 -13.52 21.38 -0.07
CA ALA A 57 -13.62 21.87 1.31
C ALA A 57 -13.66 23.41 1.35
N PRO A 58 -14.88 24.03 1.48
CA PRO A 58 -15.11 25.41 1.05
C PRO A 58 -14.23 26.47 1.72
N LEU A 59 -13.84 26.32 2.97
CA LEU A 59 -13.14 27.40 3.68
C LEU A 59 -11.61 27.24 3.63
N ILE A 60 -11.10 26.08 3.94
CA ILE A 60 -9.65 25.83 4.03
C ILE A 60 -9.04 25.71 2.63
N ALA A 61 -9.73 25.02 1.73
CA ALA A 61 -9.31 24.89 0.34
C ALA A 61 -9.34 26.22 -0.40
N ASN A 62 -10.30 27.07 -0.12
CA ASN A 62 -10.32 28.44 -0.67
C ASN A 62 -9.15 29.28 -0.14
N CYS A 63 -8.80 29.17 1.15
CA CYS A 63 -7.63 29.85 1.69
C CYS A 63 -6.33 29.32 1.07
N VAL A 64 -6.17 28.01 0.92
CA VAL A 64 -5.02 27.38 0.29
C VAL A 64 -4.98 27.70 -1.21
N ALA A 65 -6.11 27.64 -1.91
CA ALA A 65 -6.20 27.99 -3.32
C ALA A 65 -5.90 29.48 -3.56
N VAL A 66 -6.38 30.37 -2.70
CA VAL A 66 -6.06 31.82 -2.76
C VAL A 66 -4.58 32.05 -2.50
N VAL A 67 -3.99 31.40 -1.50
CA VAL A 67 -2.55 31.51 -1.21
C VAL A 67 -1.72 30.98 -2.38
N ILE A 68 -2.10 29.84 -2.98
CA ILE A 68 -1.42 29.29 -4.17
C ILE A 68 -1.60 30.21 -5.37
N ALA A 69 -2.80 30.71 -5.64
CA ALA A 69 -3.08 31.60 -6.77
C ALA A 69 -2.37 32.94 -6.63
N VAL A 70 -2.40 33.59 -5.46
CA VAL A 70 -1.69 34.82 -5.16
C VAL A 70 -0.17 34.61 -5.25
N SER A 71 0.32 33.48 -4.74
CA SER A 71 1.72 33.11 -4.81
C SER A 71 2.19 32.90 -6.24
N THR A 72 1.36 32.26 -7.07
CA THR A 72 1.65 32.02 -8.49
C THR A 72 1.63 33.35 -9.29
N MET A 73 0.69 34.24 -8.98
CA MET A 73 0.62 35.56 -9.60
C MET A 73 1.82 36.48 -9.22
N LEU A 74 2.24 36.42 -7.97
CA LEU A 74 3.42 37.19 -7.49
C LEU A 74 4.73 36.60 -8.03
N ALA A 75 4.79 35.30 -8.19
CA ALA A 75 5.92 34.55 -8.72
C ALA A 75 6.19 34.85 -10.20
N SER A 76 5.15 35.12 -10.98
CA SER A 76 5.26 35.37 -12.43
C SER A 76 6.09 36.62 -12.81
N ARG A 77 6.36 37.50 -11.85
CA ARG A 77 7.06 38.77 -12.07
C ARG A 77 8.56 38.77 -11.71
N ASN A 78 9.05 37.84 -10.90
CA ASN A 78 10.45 37.79 -10.49
C ASN A 78 10.91 36.37 -10.09
N PRO A 79 11.83 35.71 -10.84
CA PRO A 79 12.24 34.31 -10.60
C PRO A 79 12.91 34.06 -9.23
N ARG A 80 13.51 35.04 -8.59
CA ARG A 80 14.07 34.90 -7.23
C ARG A 80 13.00 34.94 -6.14
N ARG A 81 11.88 35.63 -6.35
CA ARG A 81 10.72 35.62 -5.45
C ARG A 81 9.86 34.40 -5.66
N GLU A 82 9.87 33.81 -6.86
CA GLU A 82 9.11 32.64 -7.24
C GLU A 82 9.33 31.45 -6.29
N SER A 83 10.60 31.11 -6.02
CA SER A 83 10.94 30.00 -5.12
C SER A 83 10.53 30.26 -3.66
N SER A 84 10.65 31.50 -3.20
CA SER A 84 10.30 31.86 -1.81
C SER A 84 8.79 31.86 -1.59
N THR A 85 8.01 32.32 -2.57
CA THR A 85 6.55 32.41 -2.46
C THR A 85 5.88 31.05 -2.62
N LEU A 86 6.38 30.21 -3.52
CA LEU A 86 5.96 28.81 -3.64
C LEU A 86 6.29 28.04 -2.35
N ALA A 87 7.49 28.25 -1.80
CA ALA A 87 7.91 27.65 -0.55
C ALA A 87 7.03 28.08 0.63
N LEU A 88 6.66 29.38 0.68
CA LEU A 88 5.75 29.88 1.71
C LEU A 88 4.34 29.30 1.55
N ALA A 89 3.82 29.23 0.32
CA ALA A 89 2.50 28.64 0.05
C ALA A 89 2.47 27.16 0.42
N MET A 90 3.52 26.41 0.11
CA MET A 90 3.65 25.00 0.49
C MET A 90 3.82 24.85 2.01
N ALA A 91 4.60 25.71 2.67
CA ALA A 91 4.74 25.71 4.12
C ALA A 91 3.42 26.01 4.83
N VAL A 92 2.66 26.99 4.34
CA VAL A 92 1.31 27.32 4.85
C VAL A 92 0.36 26.15 4.59
N GLY A 93 0.44 25.50 3.42
CA GLY A 93 -0.34 24.29 3.12
C GLY A 93 -0.01 23.13 4.06
N ILE A 94 1.27 22.89 4.33
CA ILE A 94 1.74 21.87 5.26
C ILE A 94 1.31 22.20 6.71
N LEU A 95 1.44 23.45 7.13
CA LEU A 95 1.00 23.90 8.45
C LEU A 95 -0.52 23.85 8.58
N ALA A 96 -1.27 24.23 7.56
CA ALA A 96 -2.73 24.09 7.56
C ALA A 96 -3.15 22.61 7.63
N VAL A 97 -2.48 21.75 6.89
CA VAL A 97 -2.64 20.30 6.93
C VAL A 97 -2.21 19.74 8.31
N GLY A 98 -1.21 20.29 8.96
CA GLY A 98 -0.76 19.90 10.29
C GLY A 98 -1.56 20.47 11.47
N VAL A 99 -2.28 21.55 11.27
CA VAL A 99 -3.07 22.25 12.31
C VAL A 99 -4.56 21.87 12.24
N VAL A 100 -5.04 21.53 11.06
CA VAL A 100 -6.41 21.00 10.94
C VAL A 100 -6.40 19.57 11.47
N PRO A 101 -7.29 19.20 12.38
CA PRO A 101 -7.49 17.81 12.82
C PRO A 101 -8.12 16.99 11.68
N TRP A 102 -7.40 16.90 10.56
CA TRP A 102 -7.72 16.10 9.37
C TRP A 102 -7.67 14.59 9.64
N TRP A 103 -7.25 14.24 10.80
CA TRP A 103 -7.29 12.94 11.42
C TRP A 103 -8.68 12.65 11.97
N ILE A 104 -9.67 13.10 11.27
CA ILE A 104 -11.00 12.54 11.47
C ILE A 104 -10.86 11.10 10.99
N ARG A 105 -10.76 10.20 11.95
CA ARG A 105 -11.08 8.81 11.71
C ARG A 105 -12.44 8.81 11.04
N TYR A 106 -12.66 7.86 10.17
CA TYR A 106 -13.89 7.74 9.40
C TYR A 106 -15.16 7.97 10.23
N ASP A 107 -15.13 7.72 11.53
CA ASP A 107 -16.25 7.80 12.48
C ASP A 107 -15.97 8.65 13.73
N ARG A 108 -14.75 9.12 13.98
CA ARG A 108 -14.40 9.85 15.20
C ARG A 108 -13.35 10.93 14.97
N ALA A 109 -13.62 12.12 15.48
CA ALA A 109 -12.58 13.13 15.65
C ALA A 109 -11.55 12.62 16.66
N LEU A 110 -10.26 12.62 16.31
CA LEU A 110 -9.20 12.43 17.28
C LEU A 110 -9.12 13.66 18.16
N ALA A 111 -9.55 13.54 19.41
CA ALA A 111 -9.20 14.52 20.43
C ALA A 111 -7.70 14.34 20.73
N ILE A 112 -6.88 15.27 20.27
CA ILE A 112 -5.47 15.33 20.63
C ILE A 112 -5.38 16.12 21.93
N GLU A 113 -4.84 15.49 22.96
CA GLU A 113 -4.60 16.17 24.24
C GLU A 113 -3.48 17.23 24.09
N ALA A 114 -3.51 18.27 24.90
CA ALA A 114 -2.53 19.35 24.83
C ALA A 114 -1.08 18.83 24.97
N GLY A 115 -0.86 17.82 25.80
CA GLY A 115 0.44 17.16 25.97
C GLY A 115 0.92 16.44 24.73
N GLU A 116 0.04 15.75 24.02
CA GLU A 116 0.34 15.08 22.75
C GLU A 116 0.68 16.10 21.66
N PHE A 117 -0.05 17.20 21.60
CA PHE A 117 0.23 18.29 20.66
C PHE A 117 1.61 18.90 20.90
N VAL A 118 1.99 19.16 22.15
CA VAL A 118 3.34 19.61 22.52
C VAL A 118 4.39 18.58 22.09
N GLY A 119 4.12 17.29 22.30
CA GLY A 119 5.00 16.20 21.86
C GLY A 119 5.18 16.18 20.34
N VAL A 120 4.11 16.36 19.58
CA VAL A 120 4.15 16.48 18.10
C VAL A 120 5.02 17.65 17.68
N LEU A 121 4.82 18.83 18.26
CA LEU A 121 5.61 20.01 17.93
C LEU A 121 7.09 19.82 18.28
N ALA A 122 7.40 19.27 19.46
CA ALA A 122 8.76 19.01 19.90
C ALA A 122 9.47 18.00 18.97
N LEU A 123 8.80 16.90 18.62
CA LEU A 123 9.36 15.88 17.71
C LEU A 123 9.54 16.42 16.29
N GLY A 124 8.60 17.24 15.81
CA GLY A 124 8.72 17.92 14.52
C GLY A 124 9.89 18.90 14.49
N ALA A 125 10.05 19.73 15.54
CA ALA A 125 11.16 20.65 15.67
C ALA A 125 12.51 19.92 15.76
N ALA A 126 12.61 18.87 16.58
CA ALA A 126 13.80 18.03 16.70
C ALA A 126 14.18 17.38 15.35
N SER A 127 13.18 16.85 14.64
CA SER A 127 13.37 16.27 13.31
C SER A 127 13.86 17.29 12.28
N TYR A 128 13.31 18.49 12.30
CA TYR A 128 13.74 19.58 11.42
C TYR A 128 15.18 20.00 11.71
N VAL A 129 15.54 20.19 13.00
CA VAL A 129 16.91 20.52 13.43
C VAL A 129 17.87 19.40 13.05
N LEU A 130 17.47 18.14 13.25
CA LEU A 130 18.28 16.98 12.85
C LEU A 130 18.59 17.00 11.34
N LEU A 131 17.59 17.24 10.49
CA LEU A 131 17.79 17.38 9.05
C LEU A 131 18.75 18.51 8.68
N GLY A 132 18.83 19.56 9.47
CA GLY A 132 19.76 20.68 9.30
C GLY A 132 21.24 20.34 9.62
N LEU A 133 21.53 19.20 10.25
CA LEU A 133 22.91 18.78 10.54
C LEU A 133 23.64 18.37 9.25
N SER A 134 24.43 19.28 8.72
CA SER A 134 25.08 19.17 7.41
C SER A 134 26.40 18.38 7.43
N ARG A 135 26.91 17.97 8.60
CA ARG A 135 28.17 17.22 8.70
C ARG A 135 28.09 15.92 7.89
N PRO A 136 29.12 15.61 7.09
CA PRO A 136 29.15 14.33 6.37
C PRO A 136 29.25 13.17 7.35
N LEU A 137 28.53 12.09 7.09
CA LEU A 137 28.64 10.85 7.86
C LEU A 137 29.72 9.97 7.22
N GLY A 138 30.74 9.63 7.98
CA GLY A 138 31.79 8.72 7.54
C GLY A 138 31.26 7.29 7.27
N LYS A 139 32.10 6.45 6.64
CA LYS A 139 31.72 5.06 6.30
C LYS A 139 31.32 4.24 7.53
N VAL A 140 32.07 4.36 8.63
CA VAL A 140 31.78 3.67 9.90
C VAL A 140 30.43 4.13 10.47
N GLY A 141 30.19 5.43 10.54
CA GLY A 141 28.91 5.97 11.02
C GLY A 141 27.74 5.53 10.14
N SER A 142 27.92 5.50 8.81
CA SER A 142 26.91 4.99 7.88
C SER A 142 26.61 3.51 8.13
N GLY A 143 27.66 2.70 8.39
CA GLY A 143 27.52 1.29 8.75
C GLY A 143 26.75 1.09 10.06
N LEU A 144 27.04 1.88 11.09
CA LEU A 144 26.37 1.83 12.38
C LEU A 144 24.87 2.19 12.27
N VAL A 145 24.54 3.27 11.54
CA VAL A 145 23.13 3.66 11.33
C VAL A 145 22.37 2.59 10.55
N THR A 146 23.01 1.99 9.52
CA THR A 146 22.40 0.89 8.76
C THR A 146 22.21 -0.34 9.65
N ALA A 147 23.20 -0.72 10.44
CA ALA A 147 23.10 -1.85 11.35
C ALA A 147 21.99 -1.65 12.40
N ALA A 148 21.94 -0.45 13.00
CA ALA A 148 20.87 -0.10 13.96
C ALA A 148 19.48 -0.22 13.32
N PHE A 149 19.30 0.30 12.10
CA PHE A 149 18.04 0.14 11.37
C PHE A 149 17.71 -1.34 11.13
N LEU A 150 18.66 -2.15 10.66
CA LEU A 150 18.43 -3.57 10.38
C LEU A 150 18.04 -4.35 11.64
N VAL A 151 18.71 -4.08 12.77
CA VAL A 151 18.36 -4.70 14.06
C VAL A 151 16.94 -4.33 14.46
N LEU A 152 16.59 -3.05 14.42
CA LEU A 152 15.22 -2.61 14.72
C LEU A 152 14.21 -3.21 13.75
N ALA A 153 14.52 -3.25 12.46
CA ALA A 153 13.64 -3.84 11.45
C ALA A 153 13.39 -5.33 11.70
N ILE A 154 14.42 -6.11 12.08
CA ILE A 154 14.25 -7.50 12.48
C ILE A 154 13.36 -7.59 13.72
N MET A 155 13.70 -6.88 14.79
CA MET A 155 12.96 -6.95 16.05
C MET A 155 11.49 -6.61 15.86
N LEU A 156 11.19 -5.53 15.13
CA LEU A 156 9.83 -5.04 14.93
C LEU A 156 9.03 -5.89 13.93
N SER A 157 9.67 -6.43 12.90
CA SER A 157 9.00 -7.32 11.93
C SER A 157 8.57 -8.64 12.55
N PHE A 158 9.34 -9.18 13.47
CA PHE A 158 9.09 -10.48 14.10
C PHE A 158 8.45 -10.37 15.49
N SER A 159 8.04 -9.17 15.89
CA SER A 159 7.32 -8.96 17.14
C SER A 159 5.91 -9.56 17.08
N THR A 160 5.54 -10.33 18.10
CA THR A 160 4.19 -10.87 18.28
C THR A 160 3.46 -10.25 19.45
N GLY A 161 4.12 -9.37 20.19
CA GLY A 161 3.59 -8.85 21.45
C GLY A 161 2.25 -8.14 21.31
N ILE A 162 2.09 -7.35 20.25
CA ILE A 162 0.83 -6.66 19.98
C ILE A 162 -0.34 -7.61 19.72
N LEU A 163 -0.08 -8.81 19.22
CA LEU A 163 -1.10 -9.84 19.04
C LEU A 163 -1.65 -10.39 20.37
N GLN A 164 -1.12 -9.95 21.51
CA GLN A 164 -1.67 -10.28 22.82
C GLN A 164 -2.89 -9.44 23.16
N GLN A 165 -3.06 -8.30 22.52
CA GLN A 165 -4.21 -7.43 22.74
C GLN A 165 -5.45 -8.00 22.05
N PRO A 166 -6.62 -8.12 22.73
CA PRO A 166 -7.82 -8.75 22.16
C PRO A 166 -8.28 -8.12 20.85
N ASN A 167 -8.24 -6.79 20.74
CA ASN A 167 -8.64 -6.09 19.52
C ASN A 167 -7.67 -6.36 18.36
N ALA A 168 -6.36 -6.39 18.65
CA ALA A 168 -5.35 -6.67 17.64
C ALA A 168 -5.46 -8.10 17.09
N ILE A 169 -5.74 -9.07 17.96
CA ILE A 169 -6.02 -10.45 17.56
C ILE A 169 -7.21 -10.49 16.62
N ARG A 170 -8.29 -9.82 16.99
CA ARG A 170 -9.53 -9.79 16.23
C ARG A 170 -9.34 -9.28 14.81
N ASP A 171 -8.63 -8.17 14.67
CA ASP A 171 -8.40 -7.55 13.37
C ASP A 171 -7.34 -8.31 12.54
N ALA A 172 -6.36 -8.93 13.20
CA ALA A 172 -5.42 -9.81 12.54
C ALA A 172 -6.15 -11.00 11.89
N TRP A 173 -7.13 -11.59 12.54
CA TRP A 173 -7.93 -12.65 11.94
C TRP A 173 -8.65 -12.22 10.68
N HIS A 174 -9.26 -11.03 10.70
CA HIS A 174 -9.92 -10.48 9.52
C HIS A 174 -8.94 -10.37 8.32
N HIS A 175 -7.74 -9.87 8.58
CA HIS A 175 -6.74 -9.69 7.52
C HIS A 175 -6.05 -10.99 7.11
N TRP A 176 -5.74 -11.87 8.06
CA TRP A 176 -5.09 -13.15 7.78
C TRP A 176 -6.03 -14.11 7.06
N GLY A 177 -7.31 -14.05 7.37
CA GLY A 177 -8.32 -14.89 6.74
C GLY A 177 -8.35 -14.80 5.22
N ALA A 178 -8.06 -13.60 4.70
CA ALA A 178 -8.00 -13.38 3.25
C ALA A 178 -6.81 -14.08 2.54
N TYR A 179 -5.85 -14.59 3.30
CA TYR A 179 -4.75 -15.41 2.80
C TYR A 179 -4.94 -16.88 3.16
N ILE A 180 -5.27 -17.18 4.42
CA ILE A 180 -5.38 -18.53 4.94
C ILE A 180 -6.55 -19.27 4.28
N GLY A 181 -7.72 -18.64 4.15
CA GLY A 181 -8.89 -19.27 3.56
C GLY A 181 -8.67 -19.82 2.14
N PRO A 182 -8.21 -18.99 1.17
CA PRO A 182 -7.87 -19.49 -0.16
C PRO A 182 -6.80 -20.58 -0.13
N THR A 183 -5.79 -20.43 0.74
CA THR A 183 -4.70 -21.40 0.85
C THR A 183 -5.21 -22.76 1.33
N GLU A 184 -5.98 -22.81 2.39
CA GLU A 184 -6.57 -24.05 2.91
C GLU A 184 -7.50 -24.72 1.89
N THR A 185 -8.26 -23.90 1.14
CA THR A 185 -9.15 -24.41 0.09
C THR A 185 -8.36 -25.03 -1.08
N ILE A 186 -7.22 -24.44 -1.46
CA ILE A 186 -6.33 -25.02 -2.49
C ILE A 186 -5.68 -26.30 -1.97
N MET A 187 -5.24 -26.33 -0.73
CA MET A 187 -4.68 -27.54 -0.11
C MET A 187 -5.70 -28.68 -0.02
N ALA A 188 -7.00 -28.34 0.05
CA ALA A 188 -8.10 -29.30 -0.04
C ALA A 188 -8.41 -29.77 -1.47
N GLY A 189 -7.65 -29.32 -2.49
CA GLY A 189 -7.77 -29.77 -3.88
C GLY A 189 -8.49 -28.80 -4.83
N ALA A 190 -8.89 -27.60 -4.37
CA ALA A 190 -9.48 -26.59 -5.23
C ALA A 190 -8.41 -25.92 -6.12
N THR A 191 -8.82 -25.44 -7.27
CA THR A 191 -7.95 -24.74 -8.24
C THR A 191 -8.10 -23.23 -8.11
N ILE A 192 -6.99 -22.55 -7.87
CA ILE A 192 -6.96 -21.08 -7.82
C ILE A 192 -7.47 -20.48 -9.13
N PHE A 193 -8.18 -19.36 -9.07
CA PHE A 193 -8.79 -18.66 -10.22
C PHE A 193 -9.80 -19.49 -11.04
N ARG A 194 -10.21 -20.61 -10.54
CA ARG A 194 -11.33 -21.36 -11.09
C ARG A 194 -12.36 -21.66 -10.02
N ASP A 195 -11.92 -22.28 -8.92
CA ASP A 195 -12.76 -22.68 -7.81
C ASP A 195 -12.65 -21.68 -6.66
N VAL A 196 -11.51 -20.96 -6.59
CA VAL A 196 -11.19 -20.02 -5.50
C VAL A 196 -10.69 -18.69 -6.07
N PRO A 197 -11.43 -17.59 -5.91
CA PRO A 197 -10.89 -16.26 -6.13
C PRO A 197 -9.94 -15.87 -4.99
N VAL A 198 -8.93 -15.07 -5.30
CA VAL A 198 -7.95 -14.59 -4.30
C VAL A 198 -7.89 -13.07 -4.28
N GLN A 199 -8.17 -12.49 -3.13
CA GLN A 199 -8.21 -11.03 -2.97
C GLN A 199 -6.83 -10.40 -3.15
N TYR A 200 -5.78 -11.03 -2.64
CA TYR A 200 -4.42 -10.48 -2.62
C TYR A 200 -3.46 -11.16 -3.60
N GLY A 201 -4.01 -11.90 -4.56
CA GLY A 201 -3.27 -12.50 -5.65
C GLY A 201 -2.73 -13.91 -5.39
N PRO A 202 -2.31 -14.60 -6.45
CA PRO A 202 -1.86 -15.99 -6.37
C PRO A 202 -0.51 -16.15 -5.66
N GLY A 203 0.40 -15.19 -5.79
CA GLY A 203 1.75 -15.29 -5.23
C GLY A 203 1.77 -15.53 -3.73
N PRO A 204 1.16 -14.66 -2.90
CA PRO A 204 1.08 -14.88 -1.46
C PRO A 204 0.36 -16.19 -1.09
N THR A 205 -0.68 -16.57 -1.83
CA THR A 205 -1.45 -17.78 -1.58
C THR A 205 -0.62 -19.04 -1.82
N TRP A 206 0.12 -19.11 -2.95
CA TRP A 206 1.03 -20.23 -3.23
C TRP A 206 2.22 -20.30 -2.27
N MET A 207 2.78 -19.14 -1.91
CA MET A 207 3.86 -19.12 -0.92
C MET A 207 3.38 -19.62 0.44
N LEU A 208 2.18 -19.23 0.84
CA LEU A 208 1.60 -19.69 2.09
C LEU A 208 1.33 -21.21 2.02
N ALA A 209 0.77 -21.71 0.93
CA ALA A 209 0.54 -23.14 0.74
C ALA A 209 1.83 -23.97 0.82
N ALA A 210 2.95 -23.43 0.33
CA ALA A 210 4.25 -24.10 0.39
C ALA A 210 4.86 -24.19 1.80
N VAL A 211 4.40 -23.37 2.75
CA VAL A 211 4.92 -23.31 4.13
C VAL A 211 3.88 -23.63 5.21
N CYS A 212 2.66 -23.99 4.80
CA CYS A 212 1.63 -24.48 5.71
C CYS A 212 1.89 -25.92 6.11
N ASP A 213 1.77 -26.16 7.42
CA ASP A 213 1.61 -27.50 7.99
C ASP A 213 0.11 -27.86 8.09
N ALA A 214 -0.30 -28.56 9.14
CA ALA A 214 -1.69 -28.88 9.45
C ALA A 214 -2.63 -27.66 9.54
N ASN A 215 -2.07 -26.47 9.78
CA ASN A 215 -2.77 -25.19 9.71
C ASN A 215 -1.83 -24.09 9.20
N CYS A 216 -2.39 -23.08 8.53
CA CYS A 216 -1.60 -22.01 7.90
C CYS A 216 -1.25 -20.85 8.81
N TRP A 217 -1.54 -20.87 10.10
CA TRP A 217 -1.35 -19.72 11.01
C TRP A 217 0.10 -19.38 11.24
N SER A 218 0.93 -20.38 11.53
CA SER A 218 2.37 -20.20 11.69
C SER A 218 3.01 -19.74 10.38
N GLY A 219 2.66 -20.38 9.26
CA GLY A 219 3.13 -19.98 7.93
C GLY A 219 2.74 -18.54 7.58
N MET A 220 1.52 -18.12 7.91
CA MET A 220 1.04 -16.76 7.69
C MET A 220 1.81 -15.72 8.53
N TYR A 221 2.12 -16.05 9.78
CA TYR A 221 2.97 -15.21 10.62
C TYR A 221 4.34 -14.98 9.97
N TRP A 222 5.02 -16.07 9.57
CA TRP A 222 6.34 -15.97 8.96
C TRP A 222 6.29 -15.20 7.63
N LEU A 223 5.31 -15.46 6.79
CA LEU A 223 5.13 -14.78 5.52
C LEU A 223 4.92 -13.26 5.72
N ALA A 224 4.06 -12.89 6.69
CA ALA A 224 3.81 -11.49 7.03
C ALA A 224 5.06 -10.81 7.59
N ALA A 225 5.76 -11.45 8.52
CA ALA A 225 6.95 -10.91 9.17
C ALA A 225 8.12 -10.73 8.18
N ILE A 226 8.40 -11.74 7.35
CA ILE A 226 9.43 -11.67 6.31
C ILE A 226 9.06 -10.62 5.26
N GLY A 227 7.79 -10.57 4.84
CA GLY A 227 7.30 -9.57 3.90
C GLY A 227 7.46 -8.15 4.44
N ALA A 228 7.15 -7.93 5.72
CA ALA A 228 7.31 -6.64 6.39
C ALA A 228 8.79 -6.23 6.50
N PHE A 229 9.65 -7.14 6.91
CA PHE A 229 11.09 -6.92 6.97
C PHE A 229 11.67 -6.56 5.60
N ALA A 230 11.38 -7.36 4.59
CA ALA A 230 11.86 -7.12 3.23
C ALA A 230 11.39 -5.77 2.67
N GLN A 231 10.12 -5.42 2.90
CA GLN A 231 9.58 -4.11 2.51
C GLN A 231 10.29 -2.97 3.21
N ALA A 232 10.51 -3.05 4.53
CA ALA A 232 11.21 -2.02 5.29
C ALA A 232 12.66 -1.83 4.81
N VAL A 233 13.37 -2.93 4.53
CA VAL A 233 14.73 -2.90 3.96
C VAL A 233 14.73 -2.25 2.58
N CYS A 234 13.76 -2.57 1.72
CA CYS A 234 13.64 -1.98 0.40
C CYS A 234 13.33 -0.47 0.46
N VAL A 235 12.40 -0.05 1.33
CA VAL A 235 12.09 1.37 1.55
C VAL A 235 13.32 2.12 2.07
N PHE A 236 14.02 1.53 3.05
CA PHE A 236 15.27 2.09 3.55
C PHE A 236 16.33 2.21 2.45
N ALA A 237 16.53 1.16 1.66
CA ALA A 237 17.49 1.17 0.55
C ALA A 237 17.17 2.26 -0.48
N LEU A 238 15.89 2.47 -0.82
CA LEU A 238 15.46 3.56 -1.69
C LEU A 238 15.74 4.93 -1.06
N ALA A 239 15.25 5.18 0.14
CA ALA A 239 15.42 6.46 0.84
C ALA A 239 16.91 6.78 1.08
N TRP A 240 17.70 5.75 1.41
CA TRP A 240 19.15 5.87 1.58
C TRP A 240 19.87 6.20 0.27
N ALA A 241 19.46 5.58 -0.84
CA ALA A 241 20.10 5.79 -2.15
C ALA A 241 19.83 7.17 -2.73
N VAL A 242 18.65 7.74 -2.47
CA VAL A 242 18.22 9.03 -3.03
C VAL A 242 18.37 10.20 -2.07
N GLY A 243 18.45 9.94 -0.76
CA GLY A 243 18.44 10.96 0.30
C GLY A 243 19.79 11.64 0.56
N PRO A 244 19.79 12.67 1.44
CA PRO A 244 20.97 13.41 1.82
C PRO A 244 22.04 12.50 2.45
N ARG A 245 23.32 12.78 2.17
CA ARG A 245 24.46 12.03 2.71
C ARG A 245 25.02 12.64 4.01
N THR A 246 24.32 13.61 4.57
CA THR A 246 24.69 14.25 5.84
C THR A 246 24.35 13.35 7.03
N LEU A 247 24.98 13.60 8.17
CA LEU A 247 24.72 12.91 9.43
C LEU A 247 23.21 12.96 9.78
N GLY A 248 22.64 14.16 9.78
CA GLY A 248 21.24 14.37 10.10
C GLY A 248 20.31 13.66 9.10
N GLY A 249 20.59 13.78 7.80
CA GLY A 249 19.81 13.11 6.76
C GLY A 249 19.82 11.59 6.90
N ARG A 250 20.95 10.98 7.26
CA ARG A 250 21.09 9.52 7.45
C ARG A 250 20.37 9.01 8.68
N ILE A 251 20.54 9.67 9.81
CA ILE A 251 19.82 9.33 11.05
C ILE A 251 18.32 9.50 10.84
N PHE A 252 17.91 10.63 10.25
CA PHE A 252 16.52 10.86 9.93
C PHE A 252 15.94 9.78 9.02
N THR A 253 16.66 9.37 7.96
CA THR A 253 16.24 8.29 7.07
C THR A 253 15.96 7.01 7.84
N ALA A 254 16.86 6.59 8.73
CA ALA A 254 16.66 5.39 9.53
C ALA A 254 15.47 5.51 10.48
N ALA A 255 15.37 6.62 11.21
CA ALA A 255 14.25 6.88 12.11
C ALA A 255 12.90 6.95 11.37
N ALA A 256 12.84 7.65 10.23
CA ALA A 256 11.63 7.79 9.43
C ALA A 256 11.21 6.47 8.77
N CYS A 257 12.13 5.66 8.28
CA CYS A 257 11.82 4.31 7.79
C CYS A 257 11.27 3.42 8.90
N THR A 258 11.89 3.43 10.08
CA THR A 258 11.40 2.68 11.24
C THR A 258 10.00 3.14 11.63
N ALA A 259 9.78 4.45 11.74
CA ALA A 259 8.50 4.99 12.11
C ALA A 259 7.40 4.65 11.09
N THR A 260 7.63 4.89 9.81
CA THR A 260 6.61 4.70 8.76
C THR A 260 6.35 3.24 8.43
N CYS A 261 7.34 2.35 8.54
CA CYS A 261 7.16 0.94 8.21
C CYS A 261 6.57 0.12 9.35
N PHE A 262 6.80 0.51 10.60
CA PHE A 262 6.44 -0.32 11.75
C PHE A 262 5.45 0.33 12.71
N PHE A 263 5.46 1.65 12.82
CA PHE A 263 4.62 2.35 13.79
C PHE A 263 3.40 3.00 13.17
N TRP A 264 3.33 2.98 11.87
CA TRP A 264 2.15 3.39 11.16
C TRP A 264 1.81 2.37 10.08
N ASN A 265 0.98 1.41 10.36
CA ASN A 265 0.73 0.33 9.42
C ASN A 265 -0.67 -0.24 9.43
N ALA A 266 -1.56 0.26 10.27
CA ALA A 266 -2.89 -0.31 10.36
C ALA A 266 -3.91 0.63 10.98
N PHE A 267 -5.17 0.33 10.71
CA PHE A 267 -6.33 0.86 11.38
C PHE A 267 -7.18 -0.30 11.90
N PRO A 268 -7.65 -0.28 13.14
CA PRO A 268 -7.48 0.78 14.15
C PRO A 268 -6.06 0.87 14.72
N PRO A 269 -5.71 1.96 15.44
CA PRO A 269 -4.36 2.22 15.94
C PRO A 269 -3.75 1.12 16.80
N GLU A 270 -4.61 0.32 17.43
CA GLU A 270 -4.22 -0.83 18.25
C GLU A 270 -3.48 -1.90 17.41
N LEU A 271 -3.61 -1.83 16.08
CA LEU A 271 -3.00 -2.75 15.13
C LEU A 271 -1.70 -2.26 14.51
N SER A 272 -0.97 -1.38 15.16
CA SER A 272 0.24 -0.75 14.61
C SER A 272 1.40 -1.72 14.40
N THR A 273 1.11 -2.86 13.77
CA THR A 273 2.14 -3.82 13.38
C THR A 273 1.88 -4.39 11.98
N PRO A 274 2.92 -4.46 11.14
CA PRO A 274 2.81 -5.04 9.81
C PRO A 274 2.38 -6.51 9.81
N VAL A 275 2.61 -7.22 10.90
CA VAL A 275 2.21 -8.63 11.03
C VAL A 275 0.69 -8.76 11.18
N ALA A 276 0.05 -7.86 11.94
CA ALA A 276 -1.40 -7.91 12.13
C ALA A 276 -2.17 -7.61 10.83
N THR A 277 -1.63 -6.71 9.99
CA THR A 277 -2.27 -6.29 8.73
C THR A 277 -1.34 -6.45 7.52
N PRO A 278 -1.01 -7.68 7.13
CA PRO A 278 0.00 -7.96 6.10
C PRO A 278 -0.34 -7.37 4.73
N SER A 279 -1.61 -7.14 4.46
CA SER A 279 -2.09 -6.52 3.22
C SER A 279 -1.79 -5.02 3.09
N THR A 280 -1.32 -4.37 4.15
CA THR A 280 -0.99 -2.93 4.14
C THR A 280 0.49 -2.65 3.91
N ASN A 281 1.31 -3.68 3.74
CA ASN A 281 2.76 -3.56 3.61
C ASN A 281 3.37 -4.51 2.57
N GLY A 282 4.39 -5.28 2.95
CA GLY A 282 5.22 -6.09 2.07
C GLY A 282 4.46 -7.05 1.16
N LEU A 283 3.43 -7.72 1.63
CA LEU A 283 2.70 -8.66 0.79
C LEU A 283 1.98 -7.98 -0.39
N ARG A 284 1.72 -6.69 -0.31
CA ARG A 284 1.13 -5.91 -1.40
C ARG A 284 2.16 -5.14 -2.22
N PHE A 285 3.10 -4.45 -1.54
CA PHE A 285 3.94 -3.44 -2.19
C PHE A 285 5.35 -3.94 -2.53
N LEU A 286 5.82 -5.03 -1.90
CA LEU A 286 7.21 -5.52 -2.04
C LEU A 286 7.64 -5.74 -3.50
N PRO A 287 6.85 -6.38 -4.40
CA PRO A 287 7.32 -6.63 -5.75
C PRO A 287 7.65 -5.36 -6.54
N ALA A 288 6.77 -4.34 -6.44
CA ALA A 288 7.01 -3.05 -7.08
C ALA A 288 8.15 -2.27 -6.42
N THR A 289 8.29 -2.38 -5.09
CA THR A 289 9.38 -1.75 -4.34
C THR A 289 10.72 -2.39 -4.67
N LEU A 290 10.79 -3.72 -4.82
CA LEU A 290 11.98 -4.45 -5.28
C LEU A 290 12.40 -3.99 -6.68
N LEU A 291 11.46 -3.86 -7.60
CA LEU A 291 11.72 -3.33 -8.93
C LEU A 291 12.31 -1.92 -8.85
N ALA A 292 11.76 -1.04 -8.02
CA ALA A 292 12.28 0.31 -7.83
C ALA A 292 13.68 0.31 -7.22
N VAL A 293 13.96 -0.53 -6.21
CA VAL A 293 15.30 -0.73 -5.64
C VAL A 293 16.27 -1.17 -6.73
N TYR A 294 15.88 -2.14 -7.54
CA TYR A 294 16.70 -2.62 -8.64
C TYR A 294 17.02 -1.50 -9.65
N LEU A 295 16.02 -0.75 -10.10
CA LEU A 295 16.20 0.36 -11.05
C LEU A 295 17.10 1.47 -10.49
N VAL A 296 16.95 1.81 -9.21
CA VAL A 296 17.75 2.84 -8.54
C VAL A 296 19.21 2.40 -8.38
N HIS A 297 19.47 1.12 -8.10
CA HIS A 297 20.83 0.64 -7.84
C HIS A 297 21.54 0.16 -9.11
N ALA A 298 20.92 -0.65 -9.91
CA ALA A 298 21.51 -1.16 -11.15
C ALA A 298 21.71 -0.05 -12.19
N GLY A 299 20.79 0.93 -12.22
CA GLY A 299 20.89 2.09 -13.10
C GLY A 299 22.06 3.04 -12.83
N ARG A 300 22.81 2.87 -11.72
CA ARG A 300 24.03 3.65 -11.44
C ARG A 300 25.11 3.46 -12.48
N HIS A 301 25.19 2.27 -13.07
CA HIS A 301 26.18 1.90 -14.07
C HIS A 301 25.65 1.94 -15.50
N GLY A 302 24.45 2.49 -15.69
CA GLY A 302 23.76 2.59 -16.98
C GLY A 302 22.74 1.46 -17.20
N PHE A 303 21.79 1.70 -18.10
CA PHE A 303 20.70 0.78 -18.39
C PHE A 303 21.07 -0.15 -19.56
N THR A 304 22.00 -1.07 -19.31
CA THR A 304 22.39 -2.11 -20.27
C THR A 304 21.23 -3.08 -20.55
N ARG A 305 21.33 -3.86 -21.62
CA ARG A 305 20.32 -4.91 -21.92
C ARG A 305 20.10 -5.88 -20.74
N ARG A 306 21.17 -6.20 -19.98
CA ARG A 306 21.06 -7.06 -18.78
C ARG A 306 20.23 -6.40 -17.69
N VAL A 307 20.45 -5.11 -17.46
CA VAL A 307 19.66 -4.35 -16.46
C VAL A 307 18.20 -4.27 -16.87
N GLN A 308 17.91 -4.05 -18.16
CA GLN A 308 16.54 -4.05 -18.67
C GLN A 308 15.89 -5.44 -18.55
N ALA A 309 16.60 -6.50 -18.87
CA ALA A 309 16.11 -7.88 -18.71
C ALA A 309 15.77 -8.19 -17.23
N GLY A 310 16.64 -7.78 -16.30
CA GLY A 310 16.34 -7.89 -14.85
C GLY A 310 15.12 -7.10 -14.41
N ALA A 311 14.92 -5.91 -14.97
CA ALA A 311 13.72 -5.11 -14.71
C ALA A 311 12.44 -5.78 -15.25
N PHE A 312 12.50 -6.35 -16.46
CA PHE A 312 11.39 -7.14 -17.01
C PHE A 312 11.10 -8.39 -16.17
N ALA A 313 12.13 -9.08 -15.68
CA ALA A 313 11.95 -10.24 -14.81
C ALA A 313 11.26 -9.87 -13.49
N LEU A 314 11.66 -8.76 -12.84
CA LEU A 314 11.01 -8.28 -11.62
C LEU A 314 9.59 -7.77 -11.89
N TRP A 315 9.36 -7.15 -13.05
CA TRP A 315 8.01 -6.77 -13.47
C TRP A 315 7.13 -8.01 -13.70
N ALA A 316 7.64 -9.05 -14.35
CA ALA A 316 6.94 -10.32 -14.53
C ALA A 316 6.64 -11.00 -13.19
N LEU A 317 7.58 -10.98 -12.25
CA LEU A 317 7.36 -11.47 -10.89
C LEU A 317 6.21 -10.71 -10.19
N ALA A 318 6.17 -9.39 -10.32
CA ALA A 318 5.08 -8.58 -9.76
C ALA A 318 3.72 -8.93 -10.42
N PHE A 319 3.73 -9.24 -11.71
CA PHE A 319 2.54 -9.69 -12.44
C PHE A 319 2.03 -11.05 -11.93
N LEU A 320 2.94 -11.98 -11.64
CA LEU A 320 2.62 -13.29 -11.07
C LEU A 320 2.21 -13.21 -9.59
N TRP A 321 2.64 -12.16 -8.90
CA TRP A 321 2.37 -12.00 -7.48
C TRP A 321 0.92 -11.63 -7.20
N ALA A 322 0.44 -10.53 -7.77
CA ALA A 322 -0.92 -10.04 -7.60
C ALA A 322 -1.27 -9.01 -8.68
N PRO A 323 -2.55 -8.88 -9.08
CA PRO A 323 -3.00 -7.86 -10.03
C PRO A 323 -2.63 -6.43 -9.62
N GLU A 324 -2.75 -6.09 -8.34
CA GLU A 324 -2.34 -4.77 -7.81
C GLU A 324 -0.83 -4.54 -7.92
N SER A 325 -0.03 -5.55 -7.58
CA SER A 325 1.43 -5.49 -7.72
C SER A 325 1.85 -5.35 -9.20
N ALA A 326 1.15 -6.03 -10.11
CA ALA A 326 1.33 -5.87 -11.55
C ALA A 326 1.07 -4.42 -12.00
N PHE A 327 -0.01 -3.81 -11.49
CA PHE A 327 -0.33 -2.41 -11.77
C PHE A 327 0.76 -1.47 -11.26
N TYR A 328 1.18 -1.59 -10.00
CA TYR A 328 2.21 -0.73 -9.41
C TYR A 328 3.54 -0.85 -10.15
N ALA A 329 3.97 -2.08 -10.43
CA ALA A 329 5.21 -2.35 -11.15
C ALA A 329 5.15 -1.85 -12.61
N SER A 330 4.00 -1.98 -13.27
CA SER A 330 3.80 -1.47 -14.63
C SER A 330 3.86 0.05 -14.67
N PHE A 331 3.25 0.73 -13.69
CA PHE A 331 3.27 2.19 -13.60
C PHE A 331 4.68 2.73 -13.29
N VAL A 332 5.54 1.96 -12.63
CA VAL A 332 6.96 2.30 -12.43
C VAL A 332 7.76 2.00 -13.70
N TRP A 333 7.66 0.79 -14.22
CA TRP A 333 8.54 0.31 -15.28
C TRP A 333 8.21 0.87 -16.66
N TRP A 334 6.95 0.92 -17.04
CA TRP A 334 6.58 1.31 -18.40
C TRP A 334 6.92 2.76 -18.75
N PRO A 335 6.55 3.77 -17.93
CA PRO A 335 6.96 5.15 -18.19
C PRO A 335 8.48 5.31 -18.15
N PHE A 336 9.15 4.65 -17.22
CA PHE A 336 10.60 4.70 -17.11
C PHE A 336 11.30 4.05 -18.31
N TYR A 337 10.80 2.93 -18.80
CA TYR A 337 11.29 2.28 -20.02
C TYR A 337 11.13 3.18 -21.24
N VAL A 338 9.97 3.77 -21.44
CA VAL A 338 9.71 4.74 -22.51
C VAL A 338 10.66 5.94 -22.42
N PHE A 339 10.87 6.45 -21.22
CA PHE A 339 11.80 7.52 -20.94
C PHE A 339 13.26 7.18 -21.32
N LEU A 340 13.73 5.98 -20.94
CA LEU A 340 15.09 5.52 -21.24
C LEU A 340 15.37 5.41 -22.77
N HIS A 341 14.34 5.09 -23.54
CA HIS A 341 14.45 4.90 -24.99
C HIS A 341 14.08 6.16 -25.80
N ARG A 342 13.85 7.29 -25.11
CA ARG A 342 13.53 8.52 -25.81
C ARG A 342 14.72 8.98 -26.68
N LYS A 343 14.40 9.54 -27.84
CA LYS A 343 15.36 10.18 -28.74
C LYS A 343 15.05 11.67 -28.82
N ASP A 344 16.08 12.49 -29.01
CA ASP A 344 15.91 13.93 -29.28
C ASP A 344 15.52 14.14 -30.74
N VAL A 345 14.24 13.94 -31.03
CA VAL A 345 13.61 14.05 -32.34
C VAL A 345 12.44 15.02 -32.29
N SER A 346 11.85 15.34 -33.44
CA SER A 346 10.66 16.17 -33.52
C SER A 346 9.49 15.61 -32.68
N PRO A 347 8.55 16.44 -32.22
CA PRO A 347 7.41 15.99 -31.39
C PRO A 347 6.62 14.83 -32.02
N LEU A 348 6.39 14.86 -33.32
CA LEU A 348 5.63 13.81 -34.03
C LEU A 348 6.38 12.46 -34.01
N LEU A 349 7.68 12.48 -34.28
CA LEU A 349 8.52 11.28 -34.21
C LEU A 349 8.62 10.75 -32.79
N ARG A 350 8.54 11.63 -31.79
CA ARG A 350 8.53 11.28 -30.37
C ARG A 350 7.23 10.56 -29.99
N ILE A 351 6.07 11.03 -30.46
CA ILE A 351 4.79 10.34 -30.30
C ILE A 351 4.86 8.93 -30.91
N ARG A 352 5.35 8.82 -32.16
CA ARG A 352 5.53 7.51 -32.80
C ARG A 352 6.43 6.58 -31.98
N GLN A 353 7.50 7.11 -31.41
CA GLN A 353 8.40 6.34 -30.55
C GLN A 353 7.70 5.86 -29.26
N VAL A 354 6.93 6.74 -28.59
CA VAL A 354 6.14 6.37 -27.40
C VAL A 354 5.15 5.26 -27.73
N LEU A 355 4.45 5.38 -28.86
CA LEU A 355 3.51 4.35 -29.30
C LEU A 355 4.22 3.02 -29.59
N LEU A 356 5.38 3.04 -30.25
CA LEU A 356 6.17 1.83 -30.51
C LEU A 356 6.67 1.17 -29.23
N GLN A 357 7.20 1.95 -28.29
CA GLN A 357 7.64 1.41 -26.99
C GLN A 357 6.44 0.92 -26.18
N GLY A 358 5.34 1.66 -26.18
CA GLY A 358 4.09 1.25 -25.53
C GLY A 358 3.55 -0.06 -26.10
N SER A 359 3.53 -0.22 -27.44
CA SER A 359 3.08 -1.48 -28.06
C SER A 359 4.00 -2.66 -27.71
N THR A 360 5.32 -2.45 -27.59
CA THR A 360 6.26 -3.47 -27.12
C THR A 360 5.92 -3.94 -25.70
N LEU A 361 5.60 -3.00 -24.80
CA LEU A 361 5.24 -3.30 -23.42
C LEU A 361 3.89 -4.03 -23.34
N VAL A 362 2.92 -3.60 -24.13
CA VAL A 362 1.62 -4.29 -24.25
C VAL A 362 1.81 -5.70 -24.80
N ALA A 363 2.61 -5.87 -25.84
CA ALA A 363 2.93 -7.20 -26.40
C ALA A 363 3.62 -8.11 -25.36
N ALA A 364 4.54 -7.56 -24.56
CA ALA A 364 5.17 -8.30 -23.47
C ALA A 364 4.16 -8.71 -22.38
N ALA A 365 3.22 -7.82 -22.01
CA ALA A 365 2.16 -8.13 -21.06
C ALA A 365 1.21 -9.21 -21.58
N LEU A 366 0.81 -9.12 -22.85
CA LEU A 366 -0.05 -10.13 -23.49
C LEU A 366 0.67 -11.49 -23.62
N ALA A 367 1.95 -11.49 -23.97
CA ALA A 367 2.77 -12.71 -24.02
C ALA A 367 2.89 -13.35 -22.63
N LEU A 368 3.11 -12.55 -21.58
CA LEU A 368 3.16 -13.05 -20.21
C LEU A 368 1.79 -13.59 -19.76
N LEU A 369 0.72 -12.90 -20.07
CA LEU A 369 -0.64 -13.36 -19.77
C LEU A 369 -0.94 -14.69 -20.49
N LEU A 370 -0.60 -14.80 -21.77
CA LEU A 370 -0.75 -16.02 -22.55
C LEU A 370 0.08 -17.16 -21.96
N LEU A 371 1.34 -16.91 -21.60
CA LEU A 371 2.22 -17.89 -20.98
C LEU A 371 1.63 -18.41 -19.65
N VAL A 372 1.16 -17.49 -18.80
CA VAL A 372 0.58 -17.82 -17.50
C VAL A 372 -0.72 -18.61 -17.65
N THR A 373 -1.62 -18.16 -18.54
CA THR A 373 -2.91 -18.85 -18.76
C THR A 373 -2.72 -20.22 -19.42
N SER A 374 -1.79 -20.34 -20.38
CA SER A 374 -1.45 -21.61 -21.00
C SER A 374 -0.76 -22.56 -20.03
N GLY A 375 0.21 -22.07 -19.25
CA GLY A 375 0.87 -22.84 -18.21
C GLY A 375 -0.13 -23.34 -17.14
N PHE A 376 -1.04 -22.48 -16.73
CA PHE A 376 -2.12 -22.84 -15.83
C PHE A 376 -3.02 -23.94 -16.43
N ALA A 377 -3.44 -23.76 -17.68
CA ALA A 377 -4.30 -24.73 -18.37
C ALA A 377 -3.61 -26.10 -18.54
N LEU A 378 -2.31 -26.11 -18.85
CA LEU A 378 -1.52 -27.33 -18.94
C LEU A 378 -1.36 -28.01 -17.58
N TRP A 379 -1.15 -27.24 -16.50
CA TRP A 379 -0.95 -27.79 -15.16
C TRP A 379 -2.24 -28.34 -14.53
N HIS A 380 -3.33 -27.60 -14.69
CA HIS A 380 -4.61 -27.94 -14.06
C HIS A 380 -5.60 -28.63 -14.99
N GLY A 381 -5.30 -28.80 -16.26
CA GLY A 381 -6.21 -29.33 -17.29
C GLY A 381 -7.38 -28.40 -17.64
N VAL A 382 -7.38 -27.18 -17.13
CA VAL A 382 -8.48 -26.22 -17.28
C VAL A 382 -7.97 -24.79 -17.34
N ALA A 383 -8.63 -23.93 -18.11
CA ALA A 383 -8.28 -22.50 -18.21
C ALA A 383 -8.70 -21.72 -16.94
N PRO A 384 -7.90 -20.72 -16.51
CA PRO A 384 -8.31 -19.84 -15.42
C PRO A 384 -9.49 -18.93 -15.86
N ARG A 385 -10.34 -18.58 -14.92
CA ARG A 385 -11.40 -17.59 -15.15
C ARG A 385 -10.80 -16.18 -14.96
N LEU A 386 -10.65 -15.44 -16.04
CA LEU A 386 -10.02 -14.11 -16.00
C LEU A 386 -10.78 -13.13 -15.09
N PHE A 387 -12.11 -13.29 -14.95
CA PHE A 387 -12.88 -12.49 -14.01
C PHE A 387 -12.43 -12.70 -12.56
N ASP A 388 -12.09 -13.92 -12.17
CA ASP A 388 -11.66 -14.26 -10.80
C ASP A 388 -10.35 -13.56 -10.42
N VAL A 389 -9.50 -13.27 -11.42
CA VAL A 389 -8.25 -12.51 -11.24
C VAL A 389 -8.50 -11.05 -10.85
N VAL A 390 -9.57 -10.45 -11.38
CA VAL A 390 -9.84 -9.01 -11.25
C VAL A 390 -11.09 -8.69 -10.42
N ALA A 391 -11.82 -9.71 -9.97
CA ALA A 391 -13.11 -9.53 -9.28
C ALA A 391 -13.06 -8.54 -8.11
N TYR A 392 -12.05 -8.65 -7.25
CA TYR A 392 -11.90 -7.74 -6.10
C TYR A 392 -11.46 -6.33 -6.47
N ALA A 393 -10.79 -6.16 -7.61
CA ALA A 393 -10.44 -4.84 -8.12
C ALA A 393 -11.66 -4.14 -8.74
N LEU A 394 -12.55 -4.92 -9.38
CA LEU A 394 -13.80 -4.41 -9.95
C LEU A 394 -14.85 -4.12 -8.88
N TYR A 395 -14.87 -4.91 -7.80
CA TYR A 395 -15.81 -4.78 -6.69
C TYR A 395 -15.06 -4.55 -5.36
N PRO A 396 -14.40 -3.41 -5.19
CA PRO A 396 -13.66 -3.11 -3.98
C PRO A 396 -14.60 -2.99 -2.77
N PRO A 397 -14.15 -3.41 -1.57
CA PRO A 397 -14.96 -3.36 -0.37
C PRO A 397 -15.30 -1.91 0.01
N GLY A 398 -16.58 -1.56 -0.06
CA GLY A 398 -17.14 -0.29 0.38
C GLY A 398 -16.64 0.94 -0.37
N ILE A 399 -17.57 1.69 -0.94
CA ILE A 399 -17.28 3.03 -1.51
C ILE A 399 -17.39 4.03 -0.37
N LEU A 400 -16.27 4.53 0.11
CA LEU A 400 -16.22 5.59 1.11
C LEU A 400 -16.12 6.96 0.44
N PRO A 401 -16.77 8.00 1.00
CA PRO A 401 -16.57 9.37 0.53
C PRO A 401 -15.12 9.80 0.74
N VAL A 402 -14.65 10.71 -0.12
CA VAL A 402 -13.30 11.26 0.00
C VAL A 402 -13.28 12.30 1.11
N ASN A 403 -12.45 12.12 2.12
CA ASN A 403 -12.14 13.16 3.10
C ASN A 403 -11.05 14.08 2.54
N TRP A 404 -11.45 15.16 1.91
CA TRP A 404 -10.52 16.12 1.30
C TRP A 404 -9.67 16.89 2.32
N GLY A 405 -10.13 17.02 3.56
CA GLY A 405 -9.35 17.56 4.68
C GLY A 405 -8.42 16.54 5.33
N GLY A 406 -8.37 15.30 4.82
CA GLY A 406 -7.62 14.19 5.40
C GLY A 406 -6.22 13.98 4.80
N THR A 407 -5.75 12.75 4.88
CA THR A 407 -4.40 12.32 4.45
C THR A 407 -4.09 12.62 3.00
N ILE A 408 -5.11 12.75 2.15
CA ILE A 408 -4.93 13.10 0.74
C ILE A 408 -4.19 14.44 0.56
N GLY A 409 -4.46 15.43 1.43
CA GLY A 409 -3.78 16.74 1.37
C GLY A 409 -2.28 16.61 1.60
N TYR A 410 -1.88 15.85 2.62
CA TYR A 410 -0.47 15.58 2.89
C TYR A 410 0.19 14.80 1.73
N PHE A 411 -0.50 13.78 1.22
CA PHE A 411 0.02 12.96 0.13
C PHE A 411 0.21 13.76 -1.16
N LEU A 412 -0.75 14.62 -1.52
CA LEU A 412 -0.64 15.54 -2.66
C LEU A 412 0.53 16.54 -2.47
N THR A 413 0.78 16.96 -1.23
CA THR A 413 1.95 17.80 -0.90
C THR A 413 3.26 17.05 -1.18
N CYS A 414 3.38 15.78 -0.77
CA CYS A 414 4.55 14.96 -1.07
C CYS A 414 4.76 14.79 -2.58
N ILE A 415 3.69 14.50 -3.32
CA ILE A 415 3.73 14.41 -4.79
C ILE A 415 4.14 15.75 -5.42
N GLY A 416 3.59 16.85 -4.94
CA GLY A 416 3.94 18.21 -5.41
C GLY A 416 5.41 18.55 -5.20
N ILE A 417 5.94 18.29 -4.00
CA ILE A 417 7.37 18.50 -3.67
C ILE A 417 8.26 17.64 -4.58
N GLY A 418 7.89 16.35 -4.75
CA GLY A 418 8.63 15.44 -5.61
C GLY A 418 8.62 15.87 -7.07
N THR A 419 7.46 16.22 -7.61
CA THR A 419 7.32 16.72 -8.99
C THR A 419 8.15 18.00 -9.21
N TRP A 420 8.05 18.93 -8.27
CA TRP A 420 8.82 20.18 -8.35
C TRP A 420 10.33 19.91 -8.31
N SER A 421 10.81 19.03 -7.43
CA SER A 421 12.20 18.60 -7.37
C SER A 421 12.69 18.03 -8.72
N LEU A 422 11.89 17.15 -9.33
CA LEU A 422 12.19 16.56 -10.64
C LEU A 422 12.26 17.63 -11.74
N VAL A 423 11.31 18.57 -11.76
CA VAL A 423 11.30 19.67 -12.74
C VAL A 423 12.53 20.55 -12.60
N GLN A 424 12.97 20.88 -11.37
CA GLN A 424 14.19 21.65 -11.15
C GLN A 424 15.43 20.91 -11.63
N GLN A 425 15.55 19.62 -11.34
CA GLN A 425 16.67 18.81 -11.84
C GLN A 425 16.69 18.72 -13.36
N TRP A 426 15.50 18.55 -13.97
CA TRP A 426 15.37 18.53 -15.42
C TRP A 426 15.84 19.84 -16.06
N ARG A 427 15.46 20.98 -15.46
CA ARG A 427 15.89 22.31 -15.93
C ARG A 427 17.39 22.55 -15.76
N ALA A 428 17.98 22.01 -14.69
CA ALA A 428 19.39 22.22 -14.37
C ALA A 428 20.34 21.34 -15.19
N GLY A 429 19.96 20.14 -15.55
CA GLY A 429 20.89 19.19 -16.17
C GLY A 429 20.24 18.12 -17.06
N GLY A 430 18.92 18.15 -17.23
CA GLY A 430 18.20 17.18 -18.04
C GLY A 430 18.25 15.76 -17.44
N ASP A 431 18.60 14.79 -18.27
CA ASP A 431 18.62 13.37 -17.91
C ASP A 431 19.88 13.01 -17.11
N THR A 432 19.85 13.25 -15.81
CA THR A 432 20.93 12.89 -14.88
C THR A 432 20.61 11.60 -14.09
N PRO A 433 21.63 10.92 -13.54
CA PRO A 433 21.38 9.77 -12.65
C PRO A 433 20.55 10.14 -11.42
N ALA A 434 20.64 11.37 -10.90
CA ALA A 434 19.82 11.85 -9.80
C ALA A 434 18.35 11.98 -10.22
N PHE A 435 18.10 12.57 -11.40
CA PHE A 435 16.77 12.68 -11.98
C PHE A 435 16.12 11.30 -12.18
N ARG A 436 16.85 10.34 -12.79
CA ARG A 436 16.34 8.98 -13.01
C ARG A 436 15.93 8.30 -11.72
N ARG A 437 16.75 8.39 -10.68
CA ARG A 437 16.42 7.81 -9.36
C ARG A 437 15.19 8.49 -8.74
N GLY A 438 15.12 9.81 -8.81
CA GLY A 438 13.97 10.56 -8.35
C GLY A 438 12.69 10.20 -9.10
N LEU A 439 12.77 10.04 -10.42
CA LEU A 439 11.63 9.62 -11.23
C LEU A 439 11.09 8.25 -10.81
N VAL A 440 11.96 7.26 -10.58
CA VAL A 440 11.55 5.91 -10.15
C VAL A 440 10.81 5.95 -8.81
N VAL A 441 11.36 6.63 -7.79
CA VAL A 441 10.70 6.69 -6.47
C VAL A 441 9.41 7.48 -6.51
N HIS A 442 9.33 8.49 -7.38
CA HIS A 442 8.13 9.29 -7.57
C HIS A 442 7.00 8.48 -8.23
N LEU A 443 7.32 7.74 -9.30
CA LEU A 443 6.37 6.85 -9.97
C LEU A 443 5.86 5.76 -9.02
N LEU A 444 6.73 5.15 -8.21
CA LEU A 444 6.35 4.15 -7.22
C LEU A 444 5.37 4.73 -6.18
N CYS A 445 5.70 5.88 -5.61
CA CYS A 445 4.85 6.55 -4.64
C CYS A 445 3.47 6.87 -5.23
N TYR A 446 3.44 7.42 -6.44
CA TYR A 446 2.20 7.74 -7.14
C TYR A 446 1.36 6.50 -7.45
N ALA A 447 1.97 5.46 -8.02
CA ALA A 447 1.29 4.21 -8.35
C ALA A 447 0.64 3.59 -7.10
N SER A 448 1.37 3.54 -6.00
CA SER A 448 0.89 2.96 -4.74
C SER A 448 -0.29 3.73 -4.14
N ALA A 449 -0.42 5.04 -4.41
CA ALA A 449 -1.54 5.85 -3.98
C ALA A 449 -2.88 5.44 -4.60
N SER A 450 -2.87 4.69 -5.71
CA SER A 450 -4.09 4.12 -6.29
C SER A 450 -4.86 3.22 -5.30
N TYR A 451 -4.18 2.71 -4.28
CA TYR A 451 -4.80 1.99 -3.17
C TYR A 451 -5.94 2.79 -2.50
N PHE A 452 -5.80 4.12 -2.47
CA PHE A 452 -6.85 5.01 -1.99
C PHE A 452 -8.06 5.09 -2.91
N LEU A 453 -7.90 4.85 -4.21
CA LEU A 453 -8.99 4.96 -5.18
C LEU A 453 -10.06 3.89 -4.98
N GLY A 454 -9.67 2.68 -4.64
CA GLY A 454 -10.59 1.57 -4.37
C GLY A 454 -11.50 1.90 -3.19
N ARG A 455 -10.89 2.18 -2.05
CA ARG A 455 -11.58 2.55 -0.81
C ARG A 455 -10.93 3.82 -0.27
N SER A 456 -11.62 4.97 -0.39
CA SER A 456 -11.08 6.29 -0.04
C SER A 456 -11.04 6.52 1.47
N HIS A 457 -10.40 5.61 2.18
CA HIS A 457 -10.16 5.68 3.62
C HIS A 457 -8.81 6.33 3.87
N ASP A 458 -8.75 7.32 4.77
CA ASP A 458 -7.51 8.03 5.09
C ASP A 458 -6.35 7.10 5.41
N ASN A 459 -6.63 6.02 6.12
CA ASN A 459 -5.68 4.99 6.46
C ASN A 459 -4.99 4.33 5.26
N ASN A 460 -5.68 4.23 4.11
CA ASN A 460 -5.09 3.64 2.92
C ASN A 460 -3.93 4.47 2.36
N LEU A 461 -3.97 5.79 2.51
CA LEU A 461 -2.83 6.65 2.17
C LEU A 461 -1.75 6.63 3.25
N LEU A 462 -2.14 6.51 4.53
CA LEU A 462 -1.16 6.37 5.61
C LEU A 462 -0.32 5.09 5.44
N ASN A 463 -0.91 4.00 4.98
CA ASN A 463 -0.19 2.76 4.66
C ASN A 463 0.81 2.92 3.49
N VAL A 464 0.67 3.97 2.69
CA VAL A 464 1.58 4.29 1.57
C VAL A 464 2.67 5.28 1.99
N LEU A 465 2.61 5.87 3.18
CA LEU A 465 3.62 6.83 3.68
C LEU A 465 5.07 6.32 3.60
N PRO A 466 5.36 5.03 3.87
CA PRO A 466 6.71 4.50 3.67
C PRO A 466 7.25 4.75 2.26
N LEU A 467 6.38 4.73 1.24
CA LEU A 467 6.74 4.95 -0.15
C LEU A 467 6.80 6.45 -0.54
N ALA A 468 6.17 7.32 0.24
CA ALA A 468 6.32 8.79 0.11
C ALA A 468 7.67 9.27 0.67
N LEU A 469 8.23 8.57 1.66
CA LEU A 469 9.49 8.95 2.29
C LEU A 469 10.66 9.06 1.30
N PRO A 470 10.94 8.09 0.40
CA PRO A 470 11.99 8.23 -0.61
C PRO A 470 11.81 9.47 -1.51
N VAL A 471 10.58 9.89 -1.80
CA VAL A 471 10.30 11.12 -2.57
C VAL A 471 10.74 12.35 -1.81
N LEU A 472 10.40 12.47 -0.52
CA LEU A 472 10.82 13.57 0.35
C LEU A 472 12.34 13.58 0.54
N MET A 473 12.95 12.41 0.75
CA MET A 473 14.40 12.29 0.90
C MET A 473 15.14 12.69 -0.38
N HIS A 474 14.60 12.33 -1.56
CA HIS A 474 15.16 12.79 -2.84
C HIS A 474 15.06 14.30 -2.99
N ALA A 475 13.92 14.89 -2.64
CA ALA A 475 13.77 16.34 -2.65
C ALA A 475 14.78 17.01 -1.73
N LEU A 476 14.94 16.55 -0.48
CA LEU A 476 15.91 17.07 0.47
C LEU A 476 17.36 17.01 -0.02
N ALA A 477 17.69 16.01 -0.85
CA ALA A 477 19.02 15.85 -1.41
C ALA A 477 19.30 16.74 -2.63
N THR A 478 18.24 17.29 -3.27
CA THR A 478 18.36 17.90 -4.60
C THR A 478 17.90 19.36 -4.65
N VAL A 479 17.08 19.80 -3.69
CA VAL A 479 16.63 21.19 -3.63
C VAL A 479 17.40 22.00 -2.59
N GLN A 480 17.37 23.32 -2.72
CA GLN A 480 18.09 24.24 -1.85
C GLN A 480 17.20 25.41 -1.42
N GLY A 481 17.66 26.18 -0.44
CA GLY A 481 17.02 27.41 -0.01
C GLY A 481 15.65 27.19 0.63
N ALA A 482 14.66 27.99 0.25
CA ALA A 482 13.32 27.93 0.82
C ALA A 482 12.62 26.58 0.53
N ALA A 483 12.85 26.02 -0.64
CA ALA A 483 12.28 24.72 -1.02
C ALA A 483 12.80 23.55 -0.18
N TRP A 484 14.07 23.60 0.21
CA TRP A 484 14.63 22.63 1.16
C TRP A 484 13.90 22.72 2.51
N ARG A 485 13.60 23.92 2.99
CA ARG A 485 12.87 24.12 4.25
C ARG A 485 11.48 23.50 4.20
N VAL A 486 10.78 23.66 3.08
CA VAL A 486 9.45 23.06 2.87
C VAL A 486 9.52 21.52 2.87
N ALA A 487 10.48 20.96 2.12
CA ALA A 487 10.68 19.52 2.10
C ALA A 487 11.07 18.97 3.49
N ALA A 488 11.91 19.71 4.24
CA ALA A 488 12.30 19.36 5.60
C ALA A 488 11.12 19.43 6.58
N LEU A 489 10.26 20.43 6.45
CA LEU A 489 9.03 20.55 7.26
C LEU A 489 8.06 19.40 6.94
N ALA A 490 7.86 19.06 5.66
CA ALA A 490 7.01 17.94 5.27
C ALA A 490 7.55 16.60 5.81
N ALA A 491 8.86 16.38 5.71
CA ALA A 491 9.50 15.20 6.25
C ALA A 491 9.43 15.14 7.80
N ALA A 492 9.66 16.26 8.47
CA ALA A 492 9.54 16.36 9.93
C ALA A 492 8.10 16.13 10.40
N ALA A 493 7.11 16.68 9.68
CA ALA A 493 5.70 16.44 9.98
C ALA A 493 5.32 14.96 9.87
N LEU A 494 5.88 14.23 8.92
CA LEU A 494 5.66 12.79 8.77
C LEU A 494 5.97 12.03 10.06
N ILE A 495 7.13 12.30 10.68
CA ILE A 495 7.51 11.64 11.93
C ILE A 495 6.73 12.18 13.12
N ALA A 496 6.52 13.49 13.16
CA ALA A 496 5.91 14.15 14.30
C ALA A 496 4.48 13.64 14.60
N TRP A 497 3.71 13.39 13.54
CA TRP A 497 2.32 12.96 13.68
C TRP A 497 2.15 11.47 13.97
N LEU A 498 3.09 10.63 13.60
CA LEU A 498 2.97 9.18 13.80
C LEU A 498 2.75 8.76 15.27
N PRO A 499 3.50 9.27 16.25
CA PRO A 499 3.26 8.94 17.64
C PRO A 499 1.90 9.37 18.17
N ALA A 500 1.40 10.54 17.76
CA ALA A 500 0.12 11.07 18.23
C ALA A 500 -1.06 10.15 17.89
N PHE A 501 -0.99 9.43 16.76
CA PHE A 501 -2.04 8.50 16.36
C PHE A 501 -2.06 7.20 17.12
N ASN A 502 -0.89 6.75 17.51
CA ASN A 502 -0.67 5.42 18.05
C ASN A 502 -0.13 5.48 19.48
N TRP A 503 -0.14 6.67 20.11
CA TRP A 503 0.50 6.87 21.40
C TRP A 503 -0.01 5.90 22.47
N THR A 504 -1.31 5.71 22.55
CA THR A 504 -1.91 4.79 23.55
C THR A 504 -1.44 3.35 23.30
N SER A 505 -1.47 2.90 22.05
CA SER A 505 -1.01 1.57 21.66
C SER A 505 0.49 1.37 21.93
N TRP A 506 1.29 2.38 21.60
CA TRP A 506 2.74 2.36 21.82
C TRP A 506 3.08 2.38 23.31
N ARG A 507 2.44 3.27 24.06
CA ARG A 507 2.62 3.36 25.50
C ARG A 507 2.35 2.01 26.16
N THR A 508 1.22 1.38 25.84
CA THR A 508 0.87 0.06 26.37
C THR A 508 1.88 -0.99 25.93
N SER A 509 2.21 -1.05 24.66
CA SER A 509 3.19 -2.02 24.13
C SER A 509 4.61 -1.83 24.69
N LEU A 510 5.02 -0.60 24.93
CA LEU A 510 6.32 -0.29 25.56
C LEU A 510 6.31 -0.64 27.06
N GLN A 511 5.24 -0.35 27.78
CA GLN A 511 5.10 -0.68 29.20
C GLN A 511 5.08 -2.19 29.45
N GLU A 512 4.42 -2.92 28.58
CA GLU A 512 4.33 -4.38 28.64
C GLU A 512 5.56 -5.09 28.05
N GLY A 513 6.50 -4.35 27.45
CA GLY A 513 7.63 -4.91 26.72
C GLY A 513 7.26 -5.71 25.47
N SER A 514 5.98 -5.65 25.08
CA SER A 514 5.42 -6.51 24.04
C SER A 514 5.85 -6.15 22.62
N LEU A 515 6.39 -4.93 22.42
CA LEU A 515 6.85 -4.46 21.11
C LEU A 515 8.09 -5.19 20.60
N LEU A 516 8.89 -5.76 21.52
CA LEU A 516 10.15 -6.42 21.21
C LEU A 516 10.09 -7.94 21.45
N THR A 517 8.95 -8.46 21.89
CA THR A 517 8.80 -9.90 22.15
C THR A 517 8.44 -10.64 20.87
N SER A 518 9.09 -11.77 20.64
CA SER A 518 8.78 -12.67 19.53
C SER A 518 8.50 -14.07 20.08
N ASN A 519 7.31 -14.58 19.82
CA ASN A 519 6.93 -15.94 20.17
C ASN A 519 6.04 -16.56 19.06
N PRO A 520 6.65 -17.01 17.94
CA PRO A 520 5.90 -17.59 16.82
C PRO A 520 5.06 -18.80 17.23
N ALA A 521 5.56 -19.64 18.11
CA ALA A 521 4.84 -20.84 18.58
C ALA A 521 3.55 -20.51 19.35
N GLY A 522 3.50 -19.36 20.01
CA GLY A 522 2.32 -18.89 20.72
C GLY A 522 1.27 -18.19 19.85
N VAL A 523 1.55 -17.91 18.57
CA VAL A 523 0.60 -17.20 17.70
C VAL A 523 -0.70 -17.98 17.54
N ARG A 524 -0.63 -19.26 17.24
CA ARG A 524 -1.81 -20.13 17.10
C ARG A 524 -2.69 -20.12 18.36
N GLN A 525 -2.10 -20.26 19.54
CA GLN A 525 -2.83 -20.30 20.80
C GLN A 525 -3.50 -18.95 21.12
N ARG A 526 -2.84 -17.83 20.80
CA ARG A 526 -3.40 -16.49 21.02
C ARG A 526 -4.52 -16.15 20.06
N MET A 527 -4.48 -16.75 18.88
CA MET A 527 -5.49 -16.58 17.84
C MET A 527 -6.73 -17.49 18.06
N ALA A 528 -6.89 -18.14 19.20
CA ALA A 528 -8.06 -18.94 19.53
C ALA A 528 -9.32 -18.06 19.69
N PHE A 529 -10.37 -18.45 18.98
CA PHE A 529 -11.63 -17.70 18.93
C PHE A 529 -12.54 -18.11 20.10
N ARG A 530 -12.57 -17.29 21.15
CA ARG A 530 -13.20 -17.66 22.42
C ARG A 530 -14.73 -17.83 22.33
N GLU A 531 -15.40 -16.98 21.54
CA GLU A 531 -16.86 -16.99 21.43
C GLU A 531 -17.40 -18.19 20.63
N ALA A 532 -16.64 -18.66 19.66
CA ALA A 532 -16.99 -19.86 18.89
C ALA A 532 -16.58 -21.17 19.57
N ALA A 533 -15.72 -21.13 20.58
CA ALA A 533 -15.22 -22.35 21.24
C ALA A 533 -16.33 -23.22 21.87
N PRO A 534 -17.31 -22.68 22.60
CA PRO A 534 -18.40 -23.49 23.16
C PRO A 534 -19.24 -24.20 22.07
N PRO A 535 -19.79 -23.49 21.06
CA PRO A 535 -20.54 -24.19 20.00
C PRO A 535 -19.68 -25.18 19.22
N LEU A 536 -18.40 -24.90 18.97
CA LEU A 536 -17.50 -25.84 18.31
C LEU A 536 -17.26 -27.10 19.14
N ALA A 537 -17.12 -26.98 20.44
CA ALA A 537 -16.98 -28.13 21.34
C ALA A 537 -18.25 -29.01 21.33
N ILE A 538 -19.44 -28.41 21.26
CA ILE A 538 -20.71 -29.12 21.16
C ILE A 538 -20.81 -29.81 19.82
N LEU A 539 -20.61 -29.11 18.71
CA LEU A 539 -20.64 -29.70 17.37
C LEU A 539 -19.61 -30.82 17.24
N GLY A 540 -18.45 -30.64 17.87
CA GLY A 540 -17.38 -31.63 17.88
C GLY A 540 -17.72 -32.93 18.58
N LYS A 541 -18.58 -32.91 19.60
CA LYS A 541 -19.11 -34.07 20.27
C LYS A 541 -20.27 -34.73 19.50
N TYR A 542 -21.03 -33.87 18.78
CA TYR A 542 -22.21 -34.30 18.06
C TYR A 542 -21.87 -35.01 16.74
N SER A 543 -20.91 -34.45 15.98
CA SER A 543 -20.53 -34.97 14.67
C SER A 543 -19.02 -34.87 14.45
N PRO A 544 -18.40 -35.87 13.79
CA PRO A 544 -17.00 -35.82 13.38
C PRO A 544 -16.75 -34.99 12.12
N GLU A 545 -17.79 -34.44 11.50
CA GLU A 545 -17.70 -33.72 10.24
C GLU A 545 -16.97 -32.36 10.37
N PRO A 546 -16.42 -31.83 9.27
CA PRO A 546 -15.76 -30.55 9.28
C PRO A 546 -16.72 -29.40 9.67
N VAL A 547 -16.20 -28.41 10.35
CA VAL A 547 -16.93 -27.20 10.73
C VAL A 547 -16.30 -25.99 10.07
N THR A 548 -17.10 -25.23 9.34
CA THR A 548 -16.71 -23.90 8.82
C THR A 548 -17.36 -22.82 9.69
N VAL A 549 -16.60 -21.82 10.09
CA VAL A 549 -17.14 -20.69 10.86
C VAL A 549 -17.11 -19.42 10.01
N ILE A 550 -18.23 -18.69 10.02
CA ILE A 550 -18.37 -17.40 9.37
C ILE A 550 -18.86 -16.38 10.38
N ASP A 551 -18.10 -15.32 10.49
CA ASP A 551 -18.36 -14.18 11.35
C ASP A 551 -18.25 -12.89 10.50
N PRO A 552 -19.07 -11.86 10.74
CA PRO A 552 -19.03 -10.62 9.96
C PRO A 552 -17.68 -9.89 10.03
N TYR A 553 -16.93 -10.09 11.08
CA TYR A 553 -15.62 -9.46 11.30
C TYR A 553 -14.47 -10.43 11.05
N PHE A 554 -14.69 -11.73 11.22
CA PHE A 554 -13.66 -12.75 11.24
C PHE A 554 -14.05 -13.90 10.36
N ASN A 555 -13.15 -14.31 9.55
CA ASN A 555 -13.43 -15.28 8.50
C ASN A 555 -13.07 -16.69 8.88
N ILE A 556 -12.36 -16.87 9.98
CA ILE A 556 -11.65 -18.08 10.24
C ILE A 556 -11.69 -18.40 11.71
N VAL A 557 -11.96 -19.65 12.00
CA VAL A 557 -11.68 -20.23 13.29
C VAL A 557 -10.32 -20.88 13.23
N PRO A 558 -9.34 -20.29 13.88
CA PRO A 558 -8.04 -20.89 13.99
C PRO A 558 -8.06 -22.02 14.99
N ALA A 559 -7.17 -22.94 14.83
CA ALA A 559 -6.75 -23.87 15.88
C ALA A 559 -7.87 -24.72 16.48
N GLY A 560 -8.80 -25.10 15.65
CA GLY A 560 -9.66 -26.25 15.94
C GLY A 560 -8.90 -27.56 15.65
N PRO A 561 -9.49 -28.68 16.01
CA PRO A 561 -9.07 -29.95 15.48
C PRO A 561 -9.04 -29.93 13.95
N ASP A 562 -8.30 -30.84 13.32
CA ASP A 562 -8.03 -30.87 11.86
C ASP A 562 -9.26 -30.82 10.95
N ARG A 563 -10.44 -30.84 11.51
CA ARG A 563 -11.74 -30.75 10.86
C ARG A 563 -12.37 -29.36 10.79
N VAL A 564 -11.78 -28.34 11.39
CA VAL A 564 -12.26 -26.96 11.26
C VAL A 564 -11.55 -26.30 10.11
N TRP A 565 -12.29 -25.83 9.13
CA TRP A 565 -11.76 -25.20 7.93
C TRP A 565 -12.63 -24.01 7.52
N ASN A 566 -12.10 -23.18 6.64
CA ASN A 566 -12.80 -22.05 6.10
C ASN A 566 -12.96 -22.18 4.59
N ALA A 567 -14.19 -22.40 4.13
CA ALA A 567 -14.50 -22.48 2.72
C ALA A 567 -14.46 -21.11 2.01
N MET A 568 -14.55 -20.05 2.80
CA MET A 568 -14.59 -18.70 2.28
C MET A 568 -13.65 -17.80 3.04
N HIS A 569 -12.83 -17.07 2.31
CA HIS A 569 -11.99 -16.05 2.88
C HIS A 569 -12.68 -14.69 2.79
N SER A 570 -12.46 -13.86 3.80
CA SER A 570 -12.92 -12.47 3.84
C SER A 570 -14.40 -12.30 3.41
N PRO A 571 -15.38 -12.95 4.09
CA PRO A 571 -16.79 -12.86 3.71
C PRO A 571 -17.27 -11.42 3.60
N ALA A 572 -16.86 -10.55 4.53
CA ALA A 572 -17.21 -9.13 4.49
C ALA A 572 -16.80 -8.46 3.17
N ASN A 573 -15.62 -8.79 2.63
CA ASN A 573 -15.17 -8.26 1.34
C ASN A 573 -15.85 -8.98 0.17
N PHE A 574 -16.06 -10.27 0.28
CA PHE A 574 -16.71 -11.07 -0.75
C PHE A 574 -18.18 -10.69 -0.95
N SER A 575 -18.83 -10.13 0.07
CA SER A 575 -20.21 -9.64 -0.03
C SER A 575 -20.41 -8.50 -1.05
N TYR A 576 -19.36 -7.80 -1.44
CA TYR A 576 -19.43 -6.75 -2.47
C TYR A 576 -19.37 -7.31 -3.89
N VAL A 577 -19.01 -8.57 -4.06
CA VAL A 577 -19.06 -9.26 -5.36
C VAL A 577 -20.53 -9.61 -5.66
N PRO A 578 -20.96 -9.59 -6.94
CA PRO A 578 -22.33 -9.95 -7.31
C PRO A 578 -22.76 -11.32 -6.78
N SER A 579 -24.03 -11.45 -6.39
CA SER A 579 -24.57 -12.66 -5.78
C SER A 579 -24.40 -13.89 -6.68
N GLU A 580 -24.66 -13.75 -7.98
CA GLU A 580 -24.52 -14.83 -8.97
C GLU A 580 -23.08 -15.37 -9.03
N TYR A 581 -22.10 -14.47 -8.87
CA TYR A 581 -20.70 -14.88 -8.82
C TYR A 581 -20.37 -15.65 -7.54
N ARG A 582 -20.86 -15.17 -6.37
CA ARG A 582 -20.68 -15.84 -5.09
C ARG A 582 -21.31 -17.22 -5.08
N GLN A 583 -22.54 -17.34 -5.57
CA GLN A 583 -23.26 -18.60 -5.66
C GLN A 583 -22.51 -19.61 -6.54
N ARG A 584 -22.08 -19.21 -7.72
CA ARG A 584 -21.26 -20.06 -8.60
C ARG A 584 -19.96 -20.50 -7.92
N TYR A 585 -19.28 -19.57 -7.25
CA TYR A 585 -18.06 -19.89 -6.48
C TYR A 585 -18.33 -20.93 -5.40
N LEU A 586 -19.40 -20.77 -4.63
CA LEU A 586 -19.78 -21.73 -3.59
C LEU A 586 -20.13 -23.10 -4.15
N GLN A 587 -20.80 -23.16 -5.30
CA GLN A 587 -21.09 -24.42 -5.99
C GLN A 587 -19.79 -25.12 -6.47
N ASP A 588 -18.85 -24.35 -7.02
CA ASP A 588 -17.56 -24.89 -7.42
C ASP A 588 -16.76 -25.43 -6.23
N VAL A 589 -16.75 -24.71 -5.10
CA VAL A 589 -16.10 -25.17 -3.86
C VAL A 589 -16.79 -26.43 -3.31
N ALA A 590 -18.11 -26.47 -3.27
CA ALA A 590 -18.88 -27.64 -2.84
C ALA A 590 -18.55 -28.88 -3.66
N ARG A 591 -18.47 -28.72 -4.98
CA ARG A 591 -18.10 -29.81 -5.90
C ARG A 591 -16.67 -30.31 -5.65
N VAL A 592 -15.71 -29.41 -5.44
CA VAL A 592 -14.30 -29.77 -5.20
C VAL A 592 -14.14 -30.47 -3.85
N LEU A 593 -14.73 -29.90 -2.81
CA LEU A 593 -14.63 -30.44 -1.46
C LEU A 593 -15.45 -31.73 -1.28
N GLY A 594 -16.58 -31.87 -2.01
CA GLY A 594 -17.35 -33.11 -2.16
C GLY A 594 -17.83 -33.72 -0.85
N ARG A 595 -18.04 -32.92 0.22
CA ARG A 595 -18.35 -33.41 1.56
C ARG A 595 -19.40 -32.57 2.27
N SER A 596 -20.12 -33.25 3.18
CA SER A 596 -20.96 -32.58 4.17
C SER A 596 -20.15 -31.96 5.29
N GLY A 597 -20.76 -31.07 6.04
CA GLY A 597 -20.15 -30.45 7.20
C GLY A 597 -21.06 -29.45 7.88
N TRP A 598 -20.58 -28.88 8.97
CA TRP A 598 -21.28 -27.86 9.71
C TRP A 598 -20.82 -26.45 9.34
N LEU A 599 -21.77 -25.54 9.13
CA LEU A 599 -21.53 -24.11 8.99
C LEU A 599 -22.00 -23.40 10.26
N LEU A 600 -21.07 -22.83 11.01
CA LEU A 600 -21.34 -22.01 12.19
C LEU A 600 -21.29 -20.54 11.80
N VAL A 601 -22.43 -19.86 11.84
CA VAL A 601 -22.59 -18.47 11.40
C VAL A 601 -22.97 -17.57 12.57
N ASP A 602 -22.28 -16.45 12.75
CA ASP A 602 -22.67 -15.40 13.70
C ASP A 602 -24.07 -14.86 13.35
N LYS A 603 -24.93 -14.70 14.36
CA LYS A 603 -26.31 -14.19 14.20
C LYS A 603 -26.39 -12.75 13.68
N LYS A 604 -25.30 -12.00 13.76
CA LYS A 604 -25.17 -10.65 13.17
C LYS A 604 -24.85 -10.68 11.69
N MET A 605 -24.58 -11.86 11.13
CA MET A 605 -24.26 -12.01 9.72
C MET A 605 -25.47 -11.69 8.86
N ASP A 606 -25.24 -10.99 7.74
CA ASP A 606 -26.29 -10.69 6.76
C ASP A 606 -26.91 -11.99 6.22
N GLU A 607 -28.24 -12.11 6.28
CA GLU A 607 -28.98 -13.28 5.82
C GLU A 607 -28.72 -13.66 4.35
N ARG A 608 -28.29 -12.70 3.52
CA ARG A 608 -27.86 -12.98 2.14
C ARG A 608 -26.75 -14.00 2.05
N TRP A 609 -25.86 -14.05 3.05
CA TRP A 609 -24.81 -15.06 3.12
C TRP A 609 -25.36 -16.47 3.27
N ILE A 610 -26.34 -16.63 4.16
CA ILE A 610 -27.01 -17.90 4.38
C ILE A 610 -27.69 -18.35 3.09
N ALA A 611 -28.38 -17.44 2.40
CA ALA A 611 -29.02 -17.73 1.11
C ALA A 611 -28.00 -18.13 0.03
N ASP A 612 -26.85 -17.46 -0.04
CA ASP A 612 -25.78 -17.83 -0.98
C ASP A 612 -25.21 -19.23 -0.67
N PHE A 613 -25.01 -19.59 0.59
CA PHE A 613 -24.61 -20.96 0.98
C PHE A 613 -25.69 -22.00 0.61
N GLN A 614 -26.94 -21.69 0.83
CA GLN A 614 -28.07 -22.57 0.46
C GLN A 614 -28.17 -22.79 -1.05
N SER A 615 -27.59 -21.92 -1.88
CA SER A 615 -27.50 -22.15 -3.32
C SER A 615 -26.57 -23.30 -3.69
N ALA A 616 -25.50 -23.52 -2.91
CA ALA A 616 -24.49 -24.55 -3.13
C ALA A 616 -24.73 -25.81 -2.28
N TYR A 617 -25.39 -25.65 -1.12
CA TYR A 617 -25.60 -26.69 -0.14
C TYR A 617 -27.08 -26.84 0.23
N ALA A 618 -27.50 -28.07 0.50
CA ALA A 618 -28.78 -28.33 1.16
C ALA A 618 -28.58 -28.30 2.68
N THR A 619 -29.44 -27.60 3.40
CA THR A 619 -29.47 -27.62 4.86
C THR A 619 -30.29 -28.81 5.34
N THR A 620 -29.70 -29.70 6.11
CA THR A 620 -30.38 -30.92 6.65
C THR A 620 -30.73 -30.78 8.14
N GLU A 621 -30.00 -29.95 8.88
CA GLU A 621 -30.22 -29.70 10.30
C GLU A 621 -29.80 -28.27 10.68
N ILE A 622 -30.43 -27.71 11.72
CA ILE A 622 -30.11 -26.38 12.27
C ILE A 622 -30.00 -26.49 13.80
N MET A 623 -28.92 -25.96 14.36
CA MET A 623 -28.74 -25.79 15.81
C MET A 623 -28.58 -24.32 16.16
N GLU A 624 -29.23 -23.90 17.24
CA GLU A 624 -29.13 -22.51 17.73
C GLU A 624 -28.22 -22.43 18.97
N PHE A 625 -27.30 -21.49 18.94
CA PHE A 625 -26.45 -21.10 20.07
C PHE A 625 -26.69 -19.63 20.44
N GLU A 626 -26.12 -19.16 21.51
CA GLU A 626 -26.31 -17.78 21.99
C GLU A 626 -25.96 -16.73 20.90
N HIS A 627 -24.76 -16.80 20.38
CA HIS A 627 -24.24 -15.86 19.37
C HIS A 627 -24.22 -16.43 17.94
N TYR A 628 -24.39 -17.72 17.79
CA TYR A 628 -24.25 -18.43 16.52
C TYR A 628 -25.47 -19.27 16.17
N ARG A 629 -25.59 -19.55 14.89
CA ARG A 629 -26.47 -20.55 14.33
C ARG A 629 -25.63 -21.56 13.53
N ALA A 630 -25.80 -22.83 13.78
CA ALA A 630 -25.12 -23.86 13.03
C ALA A 630 -26.09 -24.54 12.04
N PHE A 631 -25.62 -24.72 10.81
CA PHE A 631 -26.33 -25.37 9.73
C PHE A 631 -25.54 -26.61 9.33
N HIS A 632 -26.17 -27.78 9.34
CA HIS A 632 -25.60 -28.97 8.72
C HIS A 632 -25.84 -28.88 7.21
N LEU A 633 -24.77 -28.88 6.44
CA LEU A 633 -24.77 -28.64 5.01
C LEU A 633 -24.30 -29.89 4.26
N VAL A 634 -25.04 -30.25 3.22
CA VAL A 634 -24.68 -31.31 2.27
C VAL A 634 -24.57 -30.66 0.89
N PRO A 635 -23.49 -30.90 0.13
CA PRO A 635 -23.35 -30.35 -1.22
C PRO A 635 -24.57 -30.70 -2.08
N ARG A 636 -25.07 -29.73 -2.85
CA ARG A 636 -26.07 -30.01 -3.88
C ARG A 636 -25.35 -30.58 -5.11
N ASN A 637 -25.80 -31.71 -5.59
CA ASN A 637 -25.29 -32.32 -6.83
C ASN A 637 -25.62 -31.47 -8.06
#